data_a67e4af0779f8ab10d8d084494bbb262
#
_entry.id   a67e4af0779f8ab10d8d084494bbb262
#
_cell.length_a   1.000
_cell.length_b   1.000
_cell.length_c   1.000
_cell.angle_alpha   90.00
_cell.angle_beta   90.00
_cell.angle_gamma   90.00
#
_symmetry.space_group_name_H-M   'P 1'
#
loop_
_entity.id
_entity.type
_entity.pdbx_description
1 polymer ?
#
loop_
_entity_poly.entity_id
_entity_poly.type
_entity_poly.pdbx_seq_one_letter_code
_entity_poly.pdbx_strand_id
1 'polypeptide(L)'
;MFSAKKTTALLFALASAAVFAVPVVVLPQKATLQEKKAAEELALHLKLATGKPVKTVSENAAPVKGRRIFIGNTVFAKKNKADFSKFGQEEHFVKAYSGDTLVIGGGFPRGTLYGVYEFLENNLNAMWLDENNIFIDKVKSVSWKNNLFLHGKPGIPYRSIYSHFGPGSELYKIRNRQNWFHVALPAKFDGYAIPLFFGSPRFNHTFYDYTKDLPEADEDVLALVGGKRLRPVNSAGPGQICYSNPKTVTWFWNKLEKYIAFDRKGKEKWQYPRGYVLATNDNRLECQCDGCQKLVKKHGWSGAKLYFVNQIAKKAAPKYPDIFFKTDSYGLHGFLPTGGIKPEPNVWIGIAYGSTVPGRERDYFRPYTHPINKLTHDLHFKWAKVAKLTIGDYWIDYNRPQFPSTITRTIAENIKFYKKLGVQSIKPECQGAHVTSFWRMRTYIGYRFMVDPDRDIDKEIERFCKAYYGKGAPYMMALHKLLEEGMAKLERCIDSYPVASRNDLDEEFFKKAEALINAGDKATKDNKLHNERVTDEWSAIAWAKIDKYKVSDKAYVENFRKVALRRMKYQSAYHKRISIPRVNMLCQAALANLPPLKGFENAVIISEYGWPQLSQQRYTQIAVDPDAAGGKTAVPKTSHAKEKDPVKRGIDMGISNRTARQYLIRGAGIPEAVVPKDGKYHWYYLGRCRLAGSPLLYMHYSWTLQLALDDAMRPADLYDNDVGVYVHLKHTKDTYAVDRVVVVRGDLSRNCPGSWTLPAGIDKKRIIADLAGTALYGKKIIDKTAAFGCAVSGGSLNKAGKTRLFFFDNTKKYKMVSRLITLPRDGKYQLVSLRKGVLTENCQLKVGRHVIELGNYFELAKPDRKFEIVLSLRADKNGRVLLDRVFLLETK
;
A
#
# COMPACT_ATOMS: atom_id res chain seq x y z
N MET A 1 -9.28 -75.40 35.29
CA MET A 1 -8.19 -74.44 35.59
C MET A 1 -7.43 -74.01 34.36
N PHE A 2 -8.11 -73.55 33.32
CA PHE A 2 -7.44 -73.07 32.05
C PHE A 2 -8.05 -71.77 31.43
N SER A 3 -8.49 -70.86 32.28
CA SER A 3 -9.10 -69.61 31.72
C SER A 3 -8.53 -68.34 32.27
N ALA A 4 -7.86 -68.30 33.41
CA ALA A 4 -7.41 -67.05 34.06
C ALA A 4 -6.07 -66.45 33.52
N LYS A 5 -5.17 -67.34 33.01
CA LYS A 5 -3.84 -66.86 32.54
C LYS A 5 -3.81 -66.15 31.13
N LYS A 6 -4.76 -66.50 30.26
CA LYS A 6 -4.82 -65.91 28.93
C LYS A 6 -5.46 -64.49 28.94
N THR A 7 -6.41 -64.24 29.85
CA THR A 7 -7.10 -62.96 30.01
C THR A 7 -6.18 -61.92 30.65
N THR A 8 -5.31 -62.34 31.59
CA THR A 8 -4.34 -61.38 32.20
C THR A 8 -3.21 -60.99 31.25
N ALA A 9 -2.76 -61.92 30.38
CA ALA A 9 -1.75 -61.60 29.36
C ALA A 9 -2.31 -60.69 28.27
N LEU A 10 -3.58 -60.81 27.90
CA LEU A 10 -4.25 -59.92 26.91
C LEU A 10 -4.52 -58.53 27.49
N LEU A 11 -4.87 -58.42 28.77
CA LEU A 11 -5.02 -57.15 29.48
C LEU A 11 -3.68 -56.42 29.68
N PHE A 12 -2.59 -57.17 29.96
CA PHE A 12 -1.25 -56.59 30.04
C PHE A 12 -0.72 -56.18 28.66
N ALA A 13 -1.03 -56.91 27.59
CA ALA A 13 -0.66 -56.53 26.24
C ALA A 13 -1.44 -55.26 25.75
N LEU A 14 -2.70 -55.15 26.09
CA LEU A 14 -3.53 -53.98 25.80
C LEU A 14 -3.14 -52.76 26.66
N ALA A 15 -2.75 -52.94 27.91
CA ALA A 15 -2.25 -51.87 28.77
C ALA A 15 -0.85 -51.41 28.35
N SER A 16 0.03 -52.31 27.85
CA SER A 16 1.34 -51.91 27.32
C SER A 16 1.26 -51.19 26.00
N ALA A 17 0.30 -51.53 25.14
CA ALA A 17 0.09 -50.77 23.87
C ALA A 17 -0.43 -49.33 24.09
N ALA A 18 -1.17 -49.10 25.19
CA ALA A 18 -1.67 -47.77 25.54
C ALA A 18 -0.60 -46.83 26.13
N VAL A 19 0.48 -47.40 26.66
CA VAL A 19 1.55 -46.64 27.34
C VAL A 19 2.47 -45.93 26.36
N PHE A 20 2.52 -46.33 25.09
CA PHE A 20 3.45 -45.78 24.06
C PHE A 20 2.79 -44.87 23.04
N ALA A 21 1.61 -44.36 23.31
CA ALA A 21 0.86 -43.51 22.37
C ALA A 21 1.54 -42.18 22.07
N VAL A 22 2.32 -41.64 23.00
CA VAL A 22 2.99 -40.35 22.88
C VAL A 22 4.48 -40.53 23.16
N PRO A 23 5.36 -40.00 22.26
CA PRO A 23 6.80 -40.03 22.51
C PRO A 23 7.21 -39.19 23.71
N VAL A 24 8.27 -39.60 24.39
CA VAL A 24 8.94 -38.80 25.42
C VAL A 24 9.92 -37.87 24.73
N VAL A 25 9.87 -36.59 25.04
CA VAL A 25 10.81 -35.59 24.60
C VAL A 25 12.02 -35.55 25.51
N VAL A 26 13.22 -35.69 24.94
CA VAL A 26 14.47 -35.79 25.69
C VAL A 26 15.34 -34.58 25.36
N LEU A 27 15.71 -33.83 26.39
CA LEU A 27 16.56 -32.63 26.30
C LEU A 27 17.99 -32.90 26.77
N PRO A 28 18.99 -32.15 26.26
CA PRO A 28 20.33 -32.17 26.83
C PRO A 28 20.33 -31.84 28.31
N GLN A 29 21.33 -32.32 29.06
CA GLN A 29 21.46 -32.00 30.50
C GLN A 29 21.53 -30.48 30.73
N LYS A 30 22.24 -29.77 29.89
CA LYS A 30 22.37 -28.28 29.88
C LYS A 30 21.67 -27.71 28.65
N ALA A 31 20.35 -27.93 28.57
CA ALA A 31 19.56 -27.40 27.45
C ALA A 31 19.53 -25.87 27.43
N THR A 32 19.78 -25.29 26.27
CA THR A 32 19.63 -23.85 26.01
C THR A 32 18.16 -23.43 26.13
N LEU A 33 17.93 -22.14 26.28
CA LEU A 33 16.56 -21.57 26.27
C LEU A 33 15.82 -21.92 24.96
N GLN A 34 16.53 -21.93 23.84
CA GLN A 34 16.00 -22.27 22.52
C GLN A 34 15.61 -23.74 22.38
N GLU A 35 16.44 -24.65 22.90
CA GLU A 35 16.12 -26.09 22.93
C GLU A 35 14.94 -26.40 23.84
N LYS A 36 14.85 -25.75 25.01
CA LYS A 36 13.67 -25.84 25.90
C LYS A 36 12.41 -25.35 25.18
N LYS A 37 12.49 -24.22 24.47
CA LYS A 37 11.36 -23.68 23.70
C LYS A 37 10.96 -24.61 22.55
N ALA A 38 11.89 -25.20 21.86
CA ALA A 38 11.62 -26.20 20.80
C ALA A 38 10.90 -27.43 21.38
N ALA A 39 11.32 -27.92 22.56
CA ALA A 39 10.65 -29.02 23.23
C ALA A 39 9.23 -28.65 23.71
N GLU A 40 9.04 -27.43 24.22
CA GLU A 40 7.71 -26.92 24.61
C GLU A 40 6.75 -26.85 23.40
N GLU A 41 7.21 -26.32 22.27
CA GLU A 41 6.42 -26.26 21.02
C GLU A 41 6.09 -27.69 20.53
N LEU A 42 7.05 -28.61 20.53
CA LEU A 42 6.81 -30.00 20.18
C LEU A 42 5.75 -30.65 21.11
N ALA A 43 5.93 -30.51 22.42
CA ALA A 43 5.02 -31.10 23.41
C ALA A 43 3.59 -30.54 23.27
N LEU A 44 3.45 -29.23 23.06
CA LEU A 44 2.16 -28.59 22.81
C LEU A 44 1.44 -29.24 21.60
N HIS A 45 2.14 -29.36 20.48
CA HIS A 45 1.53 -29.85 19.24
C HIS A 45 1.24 -31.36 19.30
N LEU A 46 2.11 -32.16 19.93
CA LEU A 46 1.84 -33.57 20.15
C LEU A 46 0.63 -33.78 21.07
N LYS A 47 0.48 -32.96 22.13
CA LYS A 47 -0.73 -32.93 22.95
C LYS A 47 -1.97 -32.56 22.15
N LEU A 48 -1.89 -31.56 21.27
CA LEU A 48 -2.99 -31.20 20.38
C LEU A 48 -3.37 -32.33 19.42
N ALA A 49 -2.38 -33.07 18.90
CA ALA A 49 -2.62 -34.17 17.98
C ALA A 49 -3.23 -35.41 18.67
N THR A 50 -2.75 -35.75 19.85
CA THR A 50 -3.11 -37.01 20.55
C THR A 50 -4.15 -36.85 21.66
N GLY A 51 -4.40 -35.65 22.15
CA GLY A 51 -5.21 -35.38 23.35
C GLY A 51 -4.50 -35.75 24.68
N LYS A 52 -3.26 -36.26 24.64
CA LYS A 52 -2.55 -36.79 25.82
C LYS A 52 -1.37 -35.88 26.21
N PRO A 53 -1.04 -35.75 27.49
CA PRO A 53 0.13 -34.99 27.94
C PRO A 53 1.44 -35.64 27.45
N VAL A 54 2.44 -34.80 27.19
CA VAL A 54 3.76 -35.18 26.70
C VAL A 54 4.78 -35.03 27.83
N LYS A 55 5.51 -36.08 28.13
CA LYS A 55 6.58 -36.06 29.14
C LYS A 55 7.84 -35.47 28.50
N THR A 56 8.43 -34.47 29.13
CA THR A 56 9.76 -33.96 28.78
C THR A 56 10.73 -34.30 29.92
N VAL A 57 11.89 -34.86 29.57
CA VAL A 57 12.91 -35.26 30.53
C VAL A 57 14.30 -34.81 30.10
N SER A 58 15.23 -34.69 31.05
CA SER A 58 16.65 -34.58 30.74
C SER A 58 17.21 -35.95 30.30
N GLU A 59 18.20 -35.96 29.42
CA GLU A 59 18.89 -37.18 28.96
C GLU A 59 19.57 -38.00 30.09
N ASN A 60 19.83 -37.34 31.23
CA ASN A 60 20.40 -38.02 32.44
C ASN A 60 19.30 -38.61 33.35
N ALA A 61 18.03 -38.48 33.03
CA ALA A 61 16.97 -39.13 33.78
C ALA A 61 17.02 -40.64 33.57
N ALA A 62 16.38 -41.40 34.51
CA ALA A 62 16.29 -42.86 34.39
C ALA A 62 15.79 -43.30 33.00
N PRO A 63 16.21 -44.49 32.51
CA PRO A 63 15.85 -44.98 31.19
C PRO A 63 14.35 -44.92 30.96
N VAL A 64 13.93 -44.19 29.89
CA VAL A 64 12.53 -44.07 29.53
C VAL A 64 12.17 -45.15 28.54
N LYS A 65 11.17 -45.97 28.86
CA LYS A 65 10.62 -47.00 27.96
C LYS A 65 9.76 -46.29 26.87
N GLY A 66 9.78 -46.82 25.65
CA GLY A 66 8.97 -46.35 24.50
C GLY A 66 9.65 -45.39 23.56
N ARG A 67 8.84 -44.75 22.72
CA ARG A 67 9.36 -43.83 21.71
C ARG A 67 9.96 -42.55 22.31
N ARG A 68 11.08 -42.11 21.76
CA ARG A 68 11.86 -40.96 22.25
C ARG A 68 12.20 -39.99 21.11
N ILE A 69 12.02 -38.73 21.38
CA ILE A 69 12.45 -37.64 20.48
C ILE A 69 13.52 -36.83 21.20
N PHE A 70 14.74 -36.95 20.74
CA PHE A 70 15.89 -36.19 21.25
C PHE A 70 15.94 -34.82 20.58
N ILE A 71 15.96 -33.78 21.39
CA ILE A 71 15.95 -32.38 20.92
C ILE A 71 17.31 -31.73 21.12
N GLY A 72 17.93 -31.22 20.04
CA GLY A 72 19.17 -30.45 20.10
C GLY A 72 20.42 -31.29 20.36
N ASN A 73 21.40 -30.72 21.05
CA ASN A 73 22.75 -31.27 21.25
C ASN A 73 22.85 -32.31 22.34
N THR A 74 21.97 -33.33 22.34
CA THR A 74 22.02 -34.45 23.26
C THR A 74 23.24 -35.37 23.07
N VAL A 75 23.63 -36.10 24.10
CA VAL A 75 24.70 -37.11 24.02
C VAL A 75 24.38 -38.16 22.97
N PHE A 76 23.10 -38.57 22.88
CA PHE A 76 22.65 -39.50 21.83
C PHE A 76 22.89 -38.94 20.42
N ALA A 77 22.52 -37.68 20.16
CA ALA A 77 22.72 -37.03 18.86
C ALA A 77 24.22 -37.01 18.50
N LYS A 78 25.08 -36.59 19.42
CA LYS A 78 26.54 -36.52 19.22
C LYS A 78 27.16 -37.87 18.93
N LYS A 79 26.79 -38.93 19.71
CA LYS A 79 27.26 -40.31 19.47
C LYS A 79 26.88 -40.84 18.11
N ASN A 80 25.77 -40.37 17.56
CA ASN A 80 25.26 -40.75 16.24
C ASN A 80 25.65 -39.75 15.14
N LYS A 81 26.74 -38.98 15.32
CA LYS A 81 27.35 -38.07 14.37
C LYS A 81 26.43 -36.91 13.92
N ALA A 82 25.44 -36.53 14.71
CA ALA A 82 24.60 -35.36 14.51
C ALA A 82 25.25 -34.15 15.23
N ASP A 83 26.17 -33.47 14.55
CA ASP A 83 26.86 -32.27 15.06
C ASP A 83 26.24 -31.01 14.45
N PHE A 84 25.49 -30.28 15.27
CA PHE A 84 24.80 -29.04 14.84
C PHE A 84 25.66 -27.78 14.98
N SER A 85 26.89 -27.87 15.48
CA SER A 85 27.76 -26.70 15.68
C SER A 85 28.16 -26.00 14.38
N LYS A 86 28.18 -26.74 13.27
CA LYS A 86 28.51 -26.26 11.93
C LYS A 86 27.31 -25.81 11.11
N PHE A 87 26.10 -26.00 11.63
CA PHE A 87 24.88 -25.65 10.92
C PHE A 87 24.63 -24.14 10.95
N GLY A 88 24.05 -23.61 9.87
CA GLY A 88 23.57 -22.23 9.80
C GLY A 88 22.43 -21.99 10.81
N GLN A 89 22.18 -20.72 11.13
CA GLN A 89 21.25 -20.30 12.20
C GLN A 89 19.83 -20.88 12.11
N GLU A 90 19.41 -21.27 10.92
CA GLU A 90 18.05 -21.78 10.64
C GLU A 90 18.11 -23.15 9.94
N GLU A 91 19.28 -23.70 9.79
CA GLU A 91 19.48 -25.02 9.21
C GLU A 91 19.01 -26.08 10.21
N HIS A 92 18.09 -26.91 9.77
CA HIS A 92 17.42 -27.92 10.61
C HIS A 92 17.72 -29.33 10.14
N PHE A 93 17.57 -30.26 11.08
CA PHE A 93 17.83 -31.67 10.89
C PHE A 93 16.79 -32.50 11.67
N VAL A 94 16.17 -33.46 11.00
CA VAL A 94 15.27 -34.45 11.60
C VAL A 94 15.65 -35.82 11.04
N LYS A 95 15.99 -36.73 11.91
CA LYS A 95 16.40 -38.10 11.49
C LYS A 95 15.89 -39.17 12.43
N ALA A 96 15.22 -40.16 11.87
CA ALA A 96 14.90 -41.41 12.58
C ALA A 96 16.12 -42.33 12.59
N TYR A 97 16.43 -42.87 13.76
CA TYR A 97 17.44 -43.91 13.95
C TYR A 97 16.82 -45.28 14.14
N SER A 98 15.53 -45.28 14.51
CA SER A 98 14.66 -46.46 14.54
C SER A 98 13.21 -46.01 14.63
N GLY A 99 12.25 -46.94 14.58
CA GLY A 99 10.83 -46.65 14.81
C GLY A 99 10.52 -46.05 16.21
N ASP A 100 11.47 -46.15 17.14
CA ASP A 100 11.31 -45.64 18.51
C ASP A 100 12.26 -44.50 18.85
N THR A 101 13.15 -44.09 17.95
CA THR A 101 14.16 -43.08 18.25
C THR A 101 14.31 -42.09 17.11
N LEU A 102 14.02 -40.84 17.42
CA LEU A 102 14.11 -39.71 16.51
C LEU A 102 15.04 -38.66 17.11
N VAL A 103 15.85 -37.99 16.28
CA VAL A 103 16.62 -36.80 16.64
C VAL A 103 16.09 -35.62 15.86
N ILE A 104 15.81 -34.50 16.54
CA ILE A 104 15.47 -33.22 15.98
C ILE A 104 16.47 -32.19 16.49
N GLY A 105 17.21 -31.55 15.59
CA GLY A 105 18.21 -30.56 15.94
C GLY A 105 18.44 -29.55 14.83
N GLY A 106 19.40 -28.68 15.01
CA GLY A 106 19.77 -27.69 14.02
C GLY A 106 20.70 -26.61 14.55
N GLY A 107 21.10 -25.72 13.69
CA GLY A 107 22.03 -24.64 14.02
C GLY A 107 21.44 -23.63 15.00
N PHE A 108 22.29 -23.14 15.91
CA PHE A 108 21.92 -22.11 16.86
C PHE A 108 21.69 -20.75 16.14
N PRO A 109 20.65 -19.96 16.46
CA PRO A 109 19.73 -20.20 17.59
C PRO A 109 18.36 -20.83 17.21
N ARG A 110 17.99 -20.96 15.93
CA ARG A 110 16.63 -21.32 15.51
C ARG A 110 16.48 -22.68 14.81
N GLY A 111 17.60 -23.27 14.36
CA GLY A 111 17.53 -24.50 13.56
C GLY A 111 16.79 -25.64 14.24
N THR A 112 17.02 -25.86 15.54
CA THR A 112 16.32 -26.91 16.32
C THR A 112 14.79 -26.68 16.35
N LEU A 113 14.35 -25.43 16.57
CA LEU A 113 12.93 -25.09 16.53
C LEU A 113 12.33 -25.33 15.14
N TYR A 114 13.07 -24.98 14.08
CA TYR A 114 12.61 -25.22 12.72
C TYR A 114 12.54 -26.70 12.38
N GLY A 115 13.44 -27.49 12.89
CA GLY A 115 13.35 -28.95 12.81
C GLY A 115 12.08 -29.51 13.45
N VAL A 116 11.68 -28.96 14.60
CA VAL A 116 10.40 -29.29 15.23
C VAL A 116 9.23 -28.95 14.32
N TYR A 117 9.20 -27.76 13.75
CA TYR A 117 8.12 -27.36 12.84
C TYR A 117 8.11 -28.21 11.57
N GLU A 118 9.27 -28.56 11.00
CA GLU A 118 9.35 -29.46 9.84
C GLU A 118 8.83 -30.86 10.17
N PHE A 119 9.18 -31.42 11.32
CA PHE A 119 8.61 -32.69 11.76
C PHE A 119 7.08 -32.61 11.89
N LEU A 120 6.57 -31.59 12.55
CA LEU A 120 5.14 -31.43 12.77
C LEU A 120 4.36 -31.27 11.45
N GLU A 121 4.89 -30.51 10.51
CA GLU A 121 4.27 -30.30 9.20
C GLU A 121 4.28 -31.57 8.34
N ASN A 122 5.39 -32.27 8.29
CA ASN A 122 5.55 -33.44 7.43
C ASN A 122 4.92 -34.70 8.02
N ASN A 123 4.87 -34.80 9.35
CA ASN A 123 4.44 -36.04 10.01
C ASN A 123 3.02 -35.96 10.59
N LEU A 124 2.56 -34.79 10.93
CA LEU A 124 1.25 -34.55 11.54
C LEU A 124 0.41 -33.50 10.83
N ASN A 125 0.83 -33.07 9.61
CA ASN A 125 0.16 -32.08 8.79
C ASN A 125 -0.16 -30.77 9.53
N ALA A 126 0.72 -30.38 10.48
CA ALA A 126 0.51 -29.17 11.24
C ALA A 126 0.50 -27.93 10.36
N MET A 127 -0.44 -27.02 10.60
CA MET A 127 -0.56 -25.73 9.91
C MET A 127 -0.98 -24.65 10.91
N TRP A 128 -0.33 -23.50 10.85
CA TRP A 128 -0.68 -22.33 11.64
C TRP A 128 -1.45 -21.37 10.75
N LEU A 129 -2.78 -21.36 10.89
CA LEU A 129 -3.69 -20.73 9.94
C LEU A 129 -4.03 -19.27 10.30
N ASP A 130 -4.07 -18.99 11.59
CA ASP A 130 -4.31 -17.65 12.15
C ASP A 130 -3.76 -17.56 13.60
N GLU A 131 -4.03 -16.46 14.29
CA GLU A 131 -3.50 -16.18 15.62
C GLU A 131 -3.96 -17.18 16.68
N ASN A 132 -5.13 -17.80 16.49
CA ASN A 132 -5.80 -18.62 17.51
C ASN A 132 -5.95 -20.09 17.09
N ASN A 133 -5.71 -20.43 15.82
CA ASN A 133 -6.04 -21.74 15.30
C ASN A 133 -4.81 -22.45 14.73
N ILE A 134 -4.55 -23.62 15.28
CA ILE A 134 -3.58 -24.59 14.80
C ILE A 134 -4.39 -25.75 14.21
N PHE A 135 -4.18 -26.03 12.94
CA PHE A 135 -4.64 -27.26 12.34
C PHE A 135 -3.56 -28.33 12.53
N ILE A 136 -3.95 -29.51 12.99
CA ILE A 136 -3.07 -30.67 13.14
C ILE A 136 -3.92 -31.93 13.09
N ASP A 137 -3.43 -32.95 12.40
CA ASP A 137 -4.11 -34.24 12.32
C ASP A 137 -4.27 -34.88 13.68
N LYS A 138 -5.47 -35.40 13.95
CA LYS A 138 -5.77 -36.14 15.19
C LYS A 138 -5.36 -37.60 15.03
N VAL A 139 -4.47 -38.04 15.88
CA VAL A 139 -3.89 -39.39 15.81
C VAL A 139 -3.99 -40.11 17.16
N LYS A 140 -4.18 -41.42 17.14
CA LYS A 140 -4.19 -42.25 18.36
C LYS A 140 -2.78 -42.39 18.97
N SER A 141 -1.75 -42.38 18.11
CA SER A 141 -0.34 -42.43 18.51
C SER A 141 0.53 -41.70 17.50
N VAL A 142 1.64 -41.13 17.97
CA VAL A 142 2.63 -40.48 17.11
C VAL A 142 3.64 -41.51 16.63
N SER A 143 3.80 -41.65 15.33
CA SER A 143 4.76 -42.53 14.68
C SER A 143 5.48 -41.83 13.55
N TRP A 144 6.58 -42.38 13.10
CA TRP A 144 7.36 -41.90 11.96
C TRP A 144 7.94 -43.07 11.18
N LYS A 145 8.30 -42.82 9.91
CA LYS A 145 8.98 -43.84 9.09
C LYS A 145 10.42 -44.08 9.59
N ASN A 146 10.89 -45.33 9.56
CA ASN A 146 12.24 -45.67 9.99
C ASN A 146 13.35 -44.93 9.21
N ASN A 147 13.06 -44.53 7.97
CA ASN A 147 13.97 -43.82 7.10
C ASN A 147 13.66 -42.31 7.03
N LEU A 148 12.89 -41.76 7.97
CA LEU A 148 12.61 -40.34 8.01
C LEU A 148 13.90 -39.55 8.09
N PHE A 149 14.12 -38.69 7.13
CA PHE A 149 15.23 -37.76 7.08
C PHE A 149 14.79 -36.45 6.45
N LEU A 150 14.84 -35.34 7.21
CA LEU A 150 14.59 -33.99 6.76
C LEU A 150 15.79 -33.14 7.11
N HIS A 151 16.37 -32.48 6.13
CA HIS A 151 17.48 -31.58 6.31
C HIS A 151 17.32 -30.41 5.34
N GLY A 152 17.52 -29.18 5.82
CA GLY A 152 17.38 -28.01 4.99
C GLY A 152 17.43 -26.70 5.77
N LYS A 153 17.18 -25.64 5.04
CA LYS A 153 17.04 -24.28 5.56
C LYS A 153 16.06 -23.51 4.71
N PRO A 154 15.40 -22.46 5.26
CA PRO A 154 14.51 -21.63 4.47
C PRO A 154 15.16 -21.05 3.22
N GLY A 155 14.41 -21.06 2.11
CA GLY A 155 14.88 -20.59 0.80
C GLY A 155 15.20 -19.11 0.72
N ILE A 156 14.46 -18.27 1.48
CA ILE A 156 14.74 -16.84 1.65
C ILE A 156 15.29 -16.62 3.05
N PRO A 157 16.49 -16.04 3.20
CA PRO A 157 17.18 -15.95 4.50
C PRO A 157 16.40 -15.13 5.53
N TYR A 158 15.83 -13.98 5.16
CA TYR A 158 15.08 -13.11 6.07
C TYR A 158 13.68 -12.85 5.55
N ARG A 159 12.69 -13.13 6.39
CA ARG A 159 11.28 -13.22 6.04
C ARG A 159 10.43 -12.43 7.02
N SER A 160 9.64 -11.50 6.49
CA SER A 160 8.64 -10.75 7.25
C SER A 160 7.46 -10.44 6.36
N ILE A 161 6.25 -10.40 6.90
CA ILE A 161 5.08 -9.80 6.25
C ILE A 161 4.67 -8.59 7.07
N TYR A 162 4.77 -7.41 6.47
CA TYR A 162 4.31 -6.19 7.10
C TYR A 162 2.80 -6.10 6.99
N SER A 163 2.15 -6.57 8.04
CA SER A 163 0.71 -6.61 8.16
C SER A 163 0.32 -6.16 9.56
N HIS A 164 -0.73 -5.36 9.66
CA HIS A 164 -1.28 -4.93 10.93
C HIS A 164 -2.23 -5.99 11.48
N PHE A 165 -1.69 -7.17 11.72
CA PHE A 165 -2.39 -8.19 12.49
C PHE A 165 -2.75 -7.67 13.88
N GLY A 166 -3.82 -8.20 14.44
CA GLY A 166 -4.23 -7.87 15.80
C GLY A 166 -3.22 -8.32 16.86
N PRO A 167 -3.46 -7.96 18.12
CA PRO A 167 -2.66 -8.43 19.24
C PRO A 167 -2.56 -9.96 19.27
N GLY A 168 -1.40 -10.50 19.65
CA GLY A 168 -1.17 -11.95 19.75
C GLY A 168 -0.72 -12.61 18.45
N SER A 169 -0.56 -11.84 17.37
CA SER A 169 -0.13 -12.37 16.07
C SER A 169 1.35 -12.76 16.01
N GLU A 170 2.16 -12.41 17.01
CA GLU A 170 3.60 -12.68 17.01
C GLU A 170 3.86 -14.18 16.90
N LEU A 171 3.15 -14.98 17.69
CA LEU A 171 3.32 -16.44 17.70
C LEU A 171 2.88 -17.09 16.37
N TYR A 172 1.80 -16.61 15.78
CA TYR A 172 1.38 -17.02 14.44
C TYR A 172 2.49 -16.78 13.40
N LYS A 173 3.09 -15.58 13.41
CA LYS A 173 4.20 -15.21 12.51
C LYS A 173 5.43 -16.06 12.75
N ILE A 174 5.84 -16.24 14.00
CA ILE A 174 7.00 -17.04 14.41
C ILE A 174 6.86 -18.48 13.94
N ARG A 175 5.71 -19.11 14.20
CA ARG A 175 5.42 -20.49 13.79
C ARG A 175 5.44 -20.66 12.26
N ASN A 176 5.07 -19.63 11.52
CA ASN A 176 5.23 -19.56 10.07
C ASN A 176 6.63 -19.11 9.61
N ARG A 177 7.64 -19.20 10.48
CA ARG A 177 9.06 -18.89 10.26
C ARG A 177 9.35 -17.44 9.88
N GLN A 178 8.49 -16.45 10.24
CA GLN A 178 8.93 -15.06 10.23
C GLN A 178 10.09 -14.91 11.21
N ASN A 179 11.20 -14.35 10.76
CA ASN A 179 12.43 -14.28 11.55
C ASN A 179 12.94 -12.86 11.80
N TRP A 180 12.17 -11.83 11.44
CA TRP A 180 12.43 -10.48 11.87
C TRP A 180 11.15 -9.65 12.04
N PHE A 181 11.20 -8.69 12.95
CA PHE A 181 10.13 -7.78 13.31
C PHE A 181 10.65 -6.35 13.30
N HIS A 182 9.75 -5.37 13.20
CA HIS A 182 10.11 -3.95 13.17
C HIS A 182 10.49 -3.41 14.54
N VAL A 183 10.04 -4.08 15.60
CA VAL A 183 10.29 -3.75 17.00
C VAL A 183 10.77 -4.99 17.72
N ALA A 184 11.50 -4.82 18.81
CA ALA A 184 11.87 -5.92 19.67
C ALA A 184 10.62 -6.62 20.23
N LEU A 185 10.66 -7.94 20.24
CA LEU A 185 9.60 -8.73 20.85
C LEU A 185 9.73 -8.69 22.39
N PRO A 186 8.60 -8.77 23.12
CA PRO A 186 8.63 -8.92 24.57
C PRO A 186 9.41 -10.16 25.03
N ALA A 187 9.97 -10.14 26.24
CA ALA A 187 10.82 -11.19 26.80
C ALA A 187 10.21 -12.60 26.79
N LYS A 188 8.87 -12.71 26.86
CA LYS A 188 8.18 -14.00 26.71
C LYS A 188 8.48 -14.74 25.39
N PHE A 189 9.07 -14.04 24.41
CA PHE A 189 9.47 -14.62 23.13
C PHE A 189 10.98 -14.89 23.00
N ASP A 190 11.78 -14.65 24.05
CA ASP A 190 13.25 -14.80 23.98
C ASP A 190 13.67 -16.20 23.57
N GLY A 191 12.94 -17.23 24.00
CA GLY A 191 13.19 -18.61 23.61
C GLY A 191 13.04 -18.90 22.12
N TYR A 192 12.32 -18.05 21.38
CA TYR A 192 12.20 -18.14 19.92
C TYR A 192 13.38 -17.50 19.18
N ALA A 193 14.23 -16.78 19.88
CA ALA A 193 15.48 -16.20 19.41
C ALA A 193 15.34 -15.36 18.13
N ILE A 194 14.47 -14.37 18.16
CA ILE A 194 14.22 -13.46 17.04
C ILE A 194 14.81 -12.08 17.35
N PRO A 195 16.06 -11.80 16.96
CA PRO A 195 16.67 -10.50 17.14
C PRO A 195 16.09 -9.46 16.18
N LEU A 196 16.32 -8.19 16.48
CA LEU A 196 16.09 -7.14 15.49
C LEU A 196 17.00 -7.35 14.28
N PHE A 197 16.45 -7.39 13.09
CA PHE A 197 17.23 -7.50 11.86
C PHE A 197 17.81 -6.15 11.45
N PHE A 198 16.98 -5.09 11.50
CA PHE A 198 17.41 -3.72 11.32
C PHE A 198 17.53 -3.03 12.68
N GLY A 199 18.64 -2.37 12.89
CA GLY A 199 18.87 -1.53 14.06
C GLY A 199 18.17 -0.18 13.99
N SER A 200 18.42 0.63 15.01
CA SER A 200 17.88 1.98 15.11
C SER A 200 18.31 2.87 13.94
N PRO A 201 17.45 3.83 13.52
CA PRO A 201 16.18 4.22 14.15
C PRO A 201 14.99 3.36 13.66
N ARG A 202 15.02 2.82 12.45
CA ARG A 202 13.95 2.02 11.82
C ARG A 202 14.42 1.39 10.52
N PHE A 203 13.52 0.65 9.84
CA PHE A 203 13.86 -0.11 8.63
C PHE A 203 13.59 0.64 7.29
N ASN A 204 13.00 1.85 7.31
CA ASN A 204 12.63 2.64 6.12
C ASN A 204 12.58 4.12 6.42
N HIS A 205 12.81 5.01 5.41
CA HIS A 205 12.66 6.45 5.49
C HIS A 205 13.39 7.09 6.68
N THR A 206 14.70 6.83 6.79
CA THR A 206 15.47 7.13 8.00
C THR A 206 16.14 8.51 8.01
N PHE A 207 16.20 9.22 6.88
CA PHE A 207 16.90 10.51 6.85
C PHE A 207 16.32 11.52 7.83
N TYR A 208 15.00 11.52 8.06
CA TYR A 208 14.37 12.31 9.12
C TYR A 208 14.95 11.99 10.50
N ASP A 209 15.09 10.71 10.84
CA ASP A 209 15.55 10.32 12.17
C ASP A 209 17.00 10.69 12.43
N TYR A 210 17.82 10.71 11.36
CA TYR A 210 19.20 11.20 11.46
C TYR A 210 19.29 12.72 11.57
N THR A 211 18.28 13.46 11.09
CA THR A 211 18.34 14.93 10.96
C THR A 211 17.35 15.71 11.84
N LYS A 212 16.44 15.03 12.55
CA LYS A 212 15.38 15.69 13.35
C LYS A 212 15.89 16.60 14.47
N ASP A 213 17.06 16.32 14.98
CA ASP A 213 17.75 17.05 16.05
C ASP A 213 19.03 17.75 15.54
N LEU A 214 19.12 18.04 14.25
CA LEU A 214 20.21 18.76 13.62
C LEU A 214 20.20 20.22 14.11
N PRO A 215 21.32 20.77 14.61
CA PRO A 215 21.43 22.18 14.95
C PRO A 215 21.17 23.10 13.74
N GLU A 216 20.72 24.32 13.97
CA GLU A 216 20.52 25.31 12.89
C GLU A 216 21.83 25.64 12.16
N ALA A 217 22.96 25.71 12.88
CA ALA A 217 24.27 25.93 12.30
C ALA A 217 24.72 24.87 11.27
N ASP A 218 24.09 23.70 11.28
CA ASP A 218 24.40 22.57 10.38
C ASP A 218 23.32 22.34 9.32
N GLU A 219 22.45 23.32 9.03
CA GLU A 219 21.39 23.17 8.02
C GLU A 219 21.88 22.90 6.61
N ASP A 220 23.16 23.13 6.31
CA ASP A 220 23.80 22.77 5.05
C ASP A 220 23.86 21.25 4.81
N VAL A 221 23.63 20.42 5.84
CA VAL A 221 23.39 18.97 5.75
C VAL A 221 22.05 18.64 5.06
N LEU A 222 21.07 19.56 5.12
CA LEU A 222 19.74 19.36 4.54
C LEU A 222 19.70 19.70 3.06
N ALA A 223 18.71 19.17 2.35
CA ALA A 223 18.49 19.44 0.93
C ALA A 223 18.17 20.92 0.69
N LEU A 224 18.87 21.55 -0.26
CA LEU A 224 18.53 22.86 -0.80
C LEU A 224 17.44 22.69 -1.85
N VAL A 225 16.27 23.28 -1.65
CA VAL A 225 15.14 23.20 -2.58
C VAL A 225 14.51 24.58 -2.73
N GLY A 226 14.44 25.09 -3.96
CA GLY A 226 13.90 26.43 -4.20
C GLY A 226 14.65 27.54 -3.46
N GLY A 227 15.97 27.42 -3.31
CA GLY A 227 16.83 28.39 -2.61
C GLY A 227 16.81 28.27 -1.06
N LYS A 228 16.08 27.31 -0.49
CA LYS A 228 15.97 27.13 0.98
C LYS A 228 16.37 25.74 1.41
N ARG A 229 17.05 25.63 2.57
CA ARG A 229 17.29 24.34 3.21
C ARG A 229 15.99 23.86 3.84
N LEU A 230 15.54 22.64 3.50
CA LEU A 230 14.27 22.11 3.97
C LEU A 230 14.48 21.15 5.14
N ARG A 231 14.04 21.55 6.31
CA ARG A 231 14.05 20.71 7.53
C ARG A 231 12.84 19.78 7.52
N PRO A 232 13.02 18.47 7.51
CA PRO A 232 11.90 17.53 7.55
C PRO A 232 11.23 17.53 8.93
N VAL A 233 9.90 17.48 8.96
CA VAL A 233 9.09 17.42 10.18
C VAL A 233 8.68 15.98 10.55
N ASN A 234 8.80 15.07 9.59
CA ASN A 234 8.58 13.63 9.78
C ASN A 234 9.23 12.84 8.62
N SER A 235 9.10 11.53 8.64
CA SER A 235 9.68 10.65 7.59
C SER A 235 9.07 10.81 6.19
N ALA A 236 7.95 11.52 6.04
CA ALA A 236 7.40 11.90 4.75
C ALA A 236 7.92 13.27 4.24
N GLY A 237 8.61 14.03 5.05
CA GLY A 237 9.25 15.27 4.63
C GLY A 237 8.80 16.51 5.42
N PRO A 238 8.99 17.71 4.84
CA PRO A 238 9.58 17.99 3.53
C PRO A 238 11.09 17.75 3.45
N GLY A 239 11.62 17.63 2.24
CA GLY A 239 13.07 17.61 1.96
C GLY A 239 13.78 16.29 2.24
N GLN A 240 14.99 16.25 1.74
CA GLN A 240 15.96 15.17 1.89
C GLN A 240 17.24 15.71 2.53
N ILE A 241 18.38 15.08 2.30
CA ILE A 241 19.71 15.52 2.74
C ILE A 241 20.54 16.03 1.54
N CYS A 242 21.65 16.71 1.83
CA CYS A 242 22.65 17.10 0.85
C CYS A 242 23.69 15.98 0.68
N TYR A 243 23.65 15.25 -0.44
CA TYR A 243 24.55 14.11 -0.70
C TYR A 243 26.00 14.51 -0.94
N SER A 244 26.24 15.75 -1.41
CA SER A 244 27.58 16.21 -1.77
C SER A 244 28.34 16.89 -0.62
N ASN A 245 27.67 17.21 0.47
CA ASN A 245 28.30 17.91 1.60
C ASN A 245 29.02 16.91 2.54
N PRO A 246 30.34 17.05 2.76
CA PRO A 246 31.09 16.18 3.67
C PRO A 246 30.58 16.18 5.11
N LYS A 247 30.04 17.31 5.58
CA LYS A 247 29.41 17.40 6.91
C LYS A 247 28.26 16.42 7.06
N THR A 248 27.50 16.13 5.97
CA THR A 248 26.42 15.14 6.00
C THR A 248 26.94 13.76 6.37
N VAL A 249 28.08 13.35 5.81
CA VAL A 249 28.72 12.07 6.14
C VAL A 249 29.15 12.02 7.60
N THR A 250 29.79 13.10 8.10
CA THR A 250 30.25 13.19 9.49
C THR A 250 29.08 13.16 10.47
N TRP A 251 28.01 13.92 10.20
CA TRP A 251 26.83 13.95 11.03
C TRP A 251 26.13 12.57 11.11
N PHE A 252 25.92 11.94 9.96
CA PHE A 252 25.28 10.62 9.90
C PHE A 252 26.14 9.55 10.57
N TRP A 253 27.46 9.59 10.40
CA TRP A 253 28.37 8.65 11.03
C TRP A 253 28.29 8.74 12.57
N ASN A 254 28.38 9.93 13.12
CA ASN A 254 28.33 10.14 14.56
C ASN A 254 26.99 9.67 15.17
N LYS A 255 25.89 9.88 14.44
CA LYS A 255 24.57 9.36 14.84
C LYS A 255 24.49 7.85 14.76
N LEU A 256 24.98 7.28 13.68
CA LEU A 256 25.01 5.83 13.45
C LEU A 256 25.78 5.11 14.57
N GLU A 257 26.94 5.62 14.95
CA GLU A 257 27.70 5.02 16.06
C GLU A 257 26.92 5.00 17.38
N LYS A 258 26.19 6.06 17.68
CA LYS A 258 25.28 6.09 18.83
C LYS A 258 24.18 5.03 18.73
N TYR A 259 23.58 4.87 17.56
CA TYR A 259 22.56 3.83 17.34
C TYR A 259 23.16 2.42 17.48
N ILE A 260 24.32 2.15 16.91
CA ILE A 260 25.00 0.84 17.02
C ILE A 260 25.31 0.52 18.50
N ALA A 261 25.87 1.48 19.22
CA ALA A 261 26.18 1.32 20.65
C ALA A 261 24.93 1.04 21.48
N PHE A 262 23.85 1.80 21.23
CA PHE A 262 22.56 1.59 21.89
C PHE A 262 21.97 0.19 21.60
N ASP A 263 21.98 -0.22 20.33
CA ASP A 263 21.37 -1.49 19.92
C ASP A 263 22.11 -2.72 20.43
N ARG A 264 23.43 -2.61 20.68
CA ARG A 264 24.31 -3.72 21.12
C ARG A 264 24.49 -3.79 22.65
N LYS A 265 24.11 -2.73 23.36
CA LYS A 265 24.28 -2.65 24.82
C LYS A 265 23.56 -3.81 25.53
N GLY A 266 24.31 -4.60 26.30
CA GLY A 266 23.79 -5.70 27.10
C GLY A 266 23.31 -6.92 26.32
N LYS A 267 23.68 -7.05 25.03
CA LYS A 267 23.29 -8.17 24.17
C LYS A 267 24.49 -9.03 23.77
N GLU A 268 24.18 -10.28 23.44
CA GLU A 268 25.14 -11.20 22.84
C GLU A 268 25.26 -10.95 21.33
N LYS A 269 26.37 -11.36 20.69
CA LYS A 269 26.64 -11.14 19.25
C LYS A 269 25.54 -11.63 18.32
N TRP A 270 24.90 -12.75 18.62
CA TRP A 270 23.81 -13.28 17.80
C TRP A 270 22.53 -12.44 17.84
N GLN A 271 22.39 -11.59 18.87
CA GLN A 271 21.27 -10.66 19.05
C GLN A 271 21.49 -9.30 18.38
N TYR A 272 22.71 -9.02 17.90
CA TYR A 272 23.05 -7.74 17.29
C TYR A 272 22.28 -7.55 15.98
N PRO A 273 21.64 -6.37 15.78
CA PRO A 273 21.12 -6.00 14.47
C PRO A 273 22.23 -6.07 13.42
N ARG A 274 21.90 -6.64 12.26
CA ARG A 274 22.85 -6.83 11.16
C ARG A 274 22.77 -5.72 10.13
N GLY A 275 21.61 -5.08 9.99
CA GLY A 275 21.38 -4.03 9.01
C GLY A 275 21.09 -2.68 9.64
N TYR A 276 21.65 -1.63 9.05
CA TYR A 276 21.28 -0.24 9.36
C TYR A 276 20.82 0.44 8.07
N VAL A 277 19.81 1.29 8.18
CA VAL A 277 19.12 1.84 7.01
C VAL A 277 19.51 3.28 6.78
N LEU A 278 19.94 3.59 5.57
CA LEU A 278 20.22 4.91 5.05
C LEU A 278 19.31 5.18 3.86
N ALA A 279 18.06 5.52 4.13
CA ALA A 279 17.00 5.64 3.13
C ALA A 279 16.36 7.02 3.14
N THR A 280 16.00 7.48 1.92
CA THR A 280 15.34 8.76 1.70
C THR A 280 14.01 8.86 2.45
N ASN A 281 13.64 10.08 2.84
CA ASN A 281 12.29 10.38 3.30
C ASN A 281 11.27 10.14 2.17
N ASP A 282 10.03 9.85 2.51
CA ASP A 282 8.98 9.51 1.54
C ASP A 282 8.47 10.73 0.77
N ASN A 283 9.38 11.42 0.09
CA ASN A 283 9.08 12.55 -0.78
C ASN A 283 10.12 12.65 -1.91
N ARG A 284 9.95 13.64 -2.80
CA ARG A 284 10.80 13.86 -3.97
C ARG A 284 11.54 15.20 -3.96
N LEU A 285 11.63 15.84 -2.81
CA LEU A 285 12.26 17.15 -2.64
C LEU A 285 13.77 16.97 -2.43
N GLU A 286 14.45 16.57 -3.51
CA GLU A 286 15.88 16.30 -3.54
C GLU A 286 16.72 17.58 -3.58
N CYS A 287 17.98 17.50 -3.16
CA CYS A 287 18.89 18.63 -3.09
C CYS A 287 19.22 19.20 -4.47
N GLN A 288 19.05 20.51 -4.62
CA GLN A 288 19.30 21.27 -5.84
C GLN A 288 20.63 22.05 -5.82
N CYS A 289 21.48 21.88 -4.82
CA CYS A 289 22.79 22.55 -4.77
C CYS A 289 23.70 22.03 -5.90
N ASP A 290 24.66 22.87 -6.33
CA ASP A 290 25.55 22.56 -7.46
C ASP A 290 26.34 21.25 -7.26
N GLY A 291 26.80 20.97 -6.05
CA GLY A 291 27.50 19.72 -5.73
C GLY A 291 26.63 18.48 -5.97
N CYS A 292 25.38 18.49 -5.49
CA CYS A 292 24.43 17.40 -5.72
C CYS A 292 24.05 17.30 -7.21
N GLN A 293 23.85 18.43 -7.91
CA GLN A 293 23.51 18.42 -9.35
C GLN A 293 24.67 17.87 -10.20
N LYS A 294 25.93 18.18 -9.84
CA LYS A 294 27.11 17.55 -10.48
C LYS A 294 27.12 16.04 -10.29
N LEU A 295 26.84 15.56 -9.08
CA LEU A 295 26.72 14.11 -8.80
C LEU A 295 25.59 13.47 -9.61
N VAL A 296 24.43 14.11 -9.67
CA VAL A 296 23.26 13.61 -10.42
C VAL A 296 23.55 13.57 -11.93
N LYS A 297 24.16 14.60 -12.47
CA LYS A 297 24.56 14.63 -13.90
C LYS A 297 25.51 13.48 -14.25
N LYS A 298 26.44 13.15 -13.37
CA LYS A 298 27.43 12.09 -13.60
C LYS A 298 26.86 10.70 -13.30
N HIS A 299 26.12 10.55 -12.22
CA HIS A 299 25.79 9.24 -11.66
C HIS A 299 24.29 8.92 -11.59
N GLY A 300 23.42 9.86 -11.97
CA GLY A 300 21.98 9.77 -11.73
C GLY A 300 21.61 9.93 -10.24
N TRP A 301 20.33 10.01 -9.93
CA TRP A 301 19.88 10.18 -8.54
C TRP A 301 20.28 9.02 -7.61
N SER A 302 20.17 7.79 -8.07
CA SER A 302 20.63 6.61 -7.32
C SER A 302 22.12 6.66 -7.03
N GLY A 303 22.92 7.08 -8.01
CA GLY A 303 24.38 7.22 -7.87
C GLY A 303 24.76 8.38 -6.95
N ALA A 304 24.08 9.50 -6.98
CA ALA A 304 24.29 10.61 -6.03
C ALA A 304 24.04 10.16 -4.58
N LYS A 305 22.98 9.40 -4.34
CA LYS A 305 22.72 8.81 -3.02
C LYS A 305 23.79 7.76 -2.64
N LEU A 306 24.17 6.89 -3.58
CA LEU A 306 25.23 5.90 -3.34
C LEU A 306 26.58 6.54 -3.04
N TYR A 307 26.90 7.68 -3.64
CA TYR A 307 28.10 8.44 -3.28
C TYR A 307 28.15 8.75 -1.78
N PHE A 308 27.06 9.16 -1.19
CA PHE A 308 26.93 9.39 0.24
C PHE A 308 26.96 8.08 1.04
N VAL A 309 26.12 7.09 0.67
CA VAL A 309 26.00 5.83 1.41
C VAL A 309 27.29 5.05 1.43
N ASN A 310 28.02 5.01 0.31
CA ASN A 310 29.31 4.31 0.19
C ASN A 310 30.37 4.89 1.12
N GLN A 311 30.40 6.20 1.37
CA GLN A 311 31.33 6.81 2.32
C GLN A 311 31.10 6.32 3.74
N ILE A 312 29.82 6.22 4.17
CA ILE A 312 29.45 5.64 5.47
C ILE A 312 29.83 4.15 5.51
N ALA A 313 29.54 3.41 4.45
CA ALA A 313 29.80 1.98 4.37
C ALA A 313 31.29 1.64 4.43
N LYS A 314 32.14 2.39 3.72
CA LYS A 314 33.61 2.27 3.79
C LYS A 314 34.13 2.55 5.19
N LYS A 315 33.63 3.60 5.85
CA LYS A 315 34.04 3.98 7.20
C LYS A 315 33.64 2.92 8.23
N ALA A 316 32.51 2.25 8.03
CA ALA A 316 31.98 1.22 8.91
C ALA A 316 32.68 -0.15 8.74
N ALA A 317 33.10 -0.51 7.53
CA ALA A 317 33.61 -1.84 7.22
C ALA A 317 34.74 -2.34 8.16
N PRO A 318 35.81 -1.57 8.49
CA PRO A 318 36.87 -2.03 9.39
C PRO A 318 36.40 -2.12 10.85
N LYS A 319 35.47 -1.27 11.29
CA LYS A 319 35.02 -1.17 12.68
C LYS A 319 33.88 -2.14 13.00
N TYR A 320 32.99 -2.36 12.02
CA TYR A 320 31.77 -3.15 12.15
C TYR A 320 31.61 -4.12 10.96
N PRO A 321 32.49 -5.13 10.82
CA PRO A 321 32.47 -6.03 9.64
C PRO A 321 31.21 -6.91 9.54
N ASP A 322 30.44 -7.00 10.62
CA ASP A 322 29.19 -7.76 10.69
C ASP A 322 27.97 -6.95 10.26
N ILE A 323 28.12 -5.65 9.94
CA ILE A 323 27.02 -4.75 9.57
C ILE A 323 26.93 -4.56 8.06
N PHE A 324 25.71 -4.51 7.55
CA PHE A 324 25.41 -4.02 6.21
C PHE A 324 24.50 -2.79 6.27
N PHE A 325 24.54 -1.98 5.21
CA PHE A 325 23.69 -0.81 5.03
C PHE A 325 22.61 -1.08 3.98
N LYS A 326 21.36 -0.85 4.32
CA LYS A 326 20.27 -0.88 3.34
C LYS A 326 20.00 0.53 2.84
N THR A 327 19.99 0.71 1.52
CA THR A 327 19.43 1.90 0.88
C THR A 327 18.43 1.51 -0.21
N ASP A 328 17.48 2.38 -0.56
CA ASP A 328 16.34 1.98 -1.37
C ASP A 328 16.51 2.34 -2.85
N SER A 329 16.17 1.40 -3.73
CA SER A 329 15.83 1.64 -5.13
C SER A 329 14.34 1.97 -5.21
N TYR A 330 13.99 3.25 -4.95
CA TYR A 330 12.63 3.73 -4.79
C TYR A 330 12.47 5.14 -5.37
N GLY A 331 11.33 5.48 -5.94
CA GLY A 331 11.06 6.80 -6.50
C GLY A 331 12.10 7.22 -7.55
N LEU A 332 12.70 8.41 -7.39
CA LEU A 332 13.74 8.92 -8.29
C LEU A 332 15.01 8.06 -8.29
N HIS A 333 15.24 7.31 -7.23
CA HIS A 333 16.39 6.41 -7.05
C HIS A 333 16.15 4.98 -7.57
N GLY A 334 15.07 4.74 -8.31
CA GLY A 334 14.68 3.42 -8.83
C GLY A 334 15.59 2.91 -9.96
N PHE A 335 16.39 3.75 -10.56
CA PHE A 335 17.28 3.41 -11.69
C PHE A 335 18.66 2.98 -11.20
N LEU A 336 19.35 2.15 -12.01
CA LEU A 336 20.75 1.89 -11.75
C LEU A 336 21.57 3.18 -11.84
N PRO A 337 22.63 3.29 -11.05
CA PRO A 337 23.55 4.41 -11.17
C PRO A 337 24.30 4.37 -12.50
N THR A 338 24.73 5.53 -12.96
CA THR A 338 25.60 5.71 -14.13
C THR A 338 27.02 6.10 -13.72
N GLY A 339 27.91 6.34 -14.68
CA GLY A 339 29.27 6.86 -14.42
C GLY A 339 30.12 5.97 -13.52
N GLY A 340 29.92 4.66 -13.56
CA GLY A 340 30.80 3.66 -12.95
C GLY A 340 30.66 3.49 -11.42
N ILE A 341 29.85 4.27 -10.72
CA ILE A 341 29.65 4.09 -9.27
C ILE A 341 28.84 2.82 -8.99
N LYS A 342 29.31 2.01 -8.05
CA LYS A 342 28.68 0.76 -7.60
C LYS A 342 28.46 0.80 -6.09
N PRO A 343 27.47 0.04 -5.55
CA PRO A 343 27.36 -0.18 -4.11
C PRO A 343 28.60 -0.85 -3.54
N GLU A 344 29.02 -0.45 -2.33
CA GLU A 344 30.06 -1.17 -1.58
C GLU A 344 29.57 -2.58 -1.20
N PRO A 345 30.49 -3.55 -0.95
CA PRO A 345 30.12 -4.94 -0.64
C PRO A 345 29.17 -5.10 0.56
N ASN A 346 29.22 -4.17 1.52
CA ASN A 346 28.32 -4.11 2.68
C ASN A 346 27.11 -3.17 2.46
N VAL A 347 26.83 -2.76 1.21
CA VAL A 347 25.61 -2.00 0.87
C VAL A 347 24.63 -2.91 0.14
N TRP A 348 23.46 -3.07 0.71
CA TRP A 348 22.34 -3.83 0.14
C TRP A 348 21.30 -2.89 -0.44
N ILE A 349 20.71 -3.27 -1.56
CA ILE A 349 19.69 -2.45 -2.24
C ILE A 349 18.30 -2.98 -1.92
N GLY A 350 17.48 -2.11 -1.34
CA GLY A 350 16.08 -2.37 -1.07
C GLY A 350 15.22 -2.00 -2.28
N ILE A 351 14.70 -2.98 -2.99
CA ILE A 351 13.83 -2.74 -4.13
C ILE A 351 12.39 -2.66 -3.63
N ALA A 352 11.74 -1.52 -3.90
CA ALA A 352 10.33 -1.30 -3.64
C ALA A 352 9.71 -0.63 -4.89
N TYR A 353 9.45 -1.44 -5.91
CA TYR A 353 8.84 -0.95 -7.14
C TYR A 353 7.33 -0.92 -7.02
N GLY A 354 6.84 0.29 -6.87
CA GLY A 354 5.46 0.67 -6.99
C GLY A 354 5.32 1.80 -8.02
N SER A 355 4.17 2.46 -8.09
CA SER A 355 3.86 3.60 -8.97
C SER A 355 4.83 4.79 -8.89
N THR A 356 5.83 4.70 -8.03
CA THR A 356 6.75 5.78 -7.70
C THR A 356 7.85 6.01 -8.74
N VAL A 357 8.07 5.04 -9.65
CA VAL A 357 9.08 5.16 -10.71
C VAL A 357 8.38 5.37 -12.05
N PRO A 358 8.37 6.60 -12.60
CA PRO A 358 7.68 6.90 -13.85
C PRO A 358 8.14 6.04 -15.01
N GLY A 359 7.18 5.56 -15.81
CA GLY A 359 7.45 4.71 -16.97
C GLY A 359 7.84 3.28 -16.61
N ARG A 360 7.73 2.88 -15.35
CA ARG A 360 8.10 1.55 -14.83
C ARG A 360 7.04 0.97 -13.94
N GLU A 361 5.80 1.27 -14.26
CA GLU A 361 4.65 0.71 -13.59
C GLU A 361 4.66 -0.82 -13.81
N ARG A 362 4.50 -1.53 -12.73
CA ARG A 362 4.30 -2.97 -12.69
C ARG A 362 2.81 -3.28 -12.86
N ASP A 363 2.48 -4.32 -13.61
CA ASP A 363 1.17 -4.94 -13.46
C ASP A 363 1.13 -5.71 -12.14
N TYR A 364 0.29 -5.26 -11.22
CA TYR A 364 0.21 -5.77 -9.86
C TYR A 364 -0.34 -7.20 -9.77
N PHE A 365 -1.26 -7.57 -10.69
CA PHE A 365 -1.89 -8.88 -10.64
C PHE A 365 -1.06 -9.97 -11.32
N ARG A 366 -0.04 -9.58 -12.08
CA ARG A 366 0.83 -10.50 -12.82
C ARG A 366 2.22 -10.58 -12.21
N PRO A 367 2.88 -11.75 -12.27
CA PRO A 367 4.22 -11.90 -11.71
C PRO A 367 5.25 -11.08 -12.50
N TYR A 368 6.41 -10.84 -11.88
CA TYR A 368 7.51 -10.15 -12.57
C TYR A 368 7.98 -10.87 -13.82
N THR A 369 7.81 -12.20 -13.87
CA THR A 369 8.16 -13.04 -15.04
C THR A 369 7.19 -12.87 -16.22
N HIS A 370 6.03 -12.25 -16.01
CA HIS A 370 5.09 -11.98 -17.10
C HIS A 370 5.63 -10.88 -18.03
N PRO A 371 5.49 -11.03 -19.39
CA PRO A 371 6.05 -10.08 -20.36
C PRO A 371 5.67 -8.62 -20.13
N ILE A 372 4.48 -8.34 -19.62
CA ILE A 372 4.02 -6.98 -19.31
C ILE A 372 4.89 -6.28 -18.27
N ASN A 373 5.57 -7.04 -17.40
CA ASN A 373 6.45 -6.56 -16.35
C ASN A 373 7.94 -6.57 -16.74
N LYS A 374 8.26 -6.77 -18.03
CA LYS A 374 9.65 -6.93 -18.50
C LYS A 374 10.60 -5.84 -17.99
N LEU A 375 10.19 -4.59 -17.97
CA LEU A 375 11.07 -3.49 -17.52
C LEU A 375 11.46 -3.63 -16.05
N THR A 376 10.50 -3.93 -15.18
CA THR A 376 10.75 -4.11 -13.74
C THR A 376 11.49 -5.42 -13.47
N HIS A 377 11.19 -6.48 -14.22
CA HIS A 377 11.93 -7.73 -14.20
C HIS A 377 13.42 -7.51 -14.53
N ASP A 378 13.73 -6.84 -15.64
CA ASP A 378 15.11 -6.59 -16.07
C ASP A 378 15.87 -5.72 -15.07
N LEU A 379 15.18 -4.80 -14.38
CA LEU A 379 15.80 -3.99 -13.33
C LEU A 379 16.23 -4.82 -12.12
N HIS A 380 15.42 -5.77 -11.70
CA HIS A 380 15.79 -6.67 -10.61
C HIS A 380 17.08 -7.43 -10.97
N PHE A 381 17.16 -7.98 -12.19
CA PHE A 381 18.38 -8.66 -12.66
C PHE A 381 19.59 -7.75 -12.69
N LYS A 382 19.42 -6.53 -13.18
CA LYS A 382 20.52 -5.56 -13.24
C LYS A 382 21.04 -5.20 -11.85
N TRP A 383 20.14 -4.98 -10.89
CA TRP A 383 20.54 -4.70 -9.51
C TRP A 383 21.18 -5.93 -8.84
N ALA A 384 20.67 -7.14 -9.07
CA ALA A 384 21.23 -8.38 -8.51
C ALA A 384 22.67 -8.64 -8.96
N LYS A 385 23.09 -8.13 -10.13
CA LYS A 385 24.48 -8.23 -10.61
C LYS A 385 25.45 -7.33 -9.85
N VAL A 386 24.97 -6.31 -9.15
CA VAL A 386 25.86 -5.28 -8.54
C VAL A 386 25.70 -5.17 -7.03
N ALA A 387 24.66 -5.77 -6.43
CA ALA A 387 24.41 -5.72 -4.99
C ALA A 387 23.58 -6.90 -4.51
N LYS A 388 23.66 -7.19 -3.21
CA LYS A 388 22.67 -8.02 -2.52
C LYS A 388 21.34 -7.27 -2.41
N LEU A 389 20.24 -7.99 -2.60
CA LEU A 389 18.91 -7.39 -2.66
C LEU A 389 18.08 -7.69 -1.42
N THR A 390 17.29 -6.70 -1.02
CA THR A 390 16.12 -6.84 -0.14
C THR A 390 14.89 -6.38 -0.90
N ILE A 391 13.77 -7.06 -0.73
CA ILE A 391 12.54 -6.76 -1.47
C ILE A 391 11.46 -6.23 -0.53
N GLY A 392 10.99 -5.02 -0.82
CA GLY A 392 9.75 -4.49 -0.29
C GLY A 392 8.64 -4.67 -1.33
N ASP A 393 8.01 -5.83 -1.35
CA ASP A 393 6.92 -6.11 -2.29
C ASP A 393 5.59 -5.54 -1.79
N TYR A 394 4.59 -5.49 -2.65
CA TYR A 394 3.25 -5.02 -2.31
C TYR A 394 2.24 -6.15 -2.56
N TRP A 395 1.61 -6.63 -1.48
CA TRP A 395 0.58 -7.66 -1.52
C TRP A 395 -0.79 -7.08 -1.17
N ILE A 396 -1.00 -5.85 -1.53
CA ILE A 396 -2.22 -5.09 -1.24
C ILE A 396 -2.57 -4.19 -2.41
N ASP A 397 -3.84 -4.02 -2.67
CA ASP A 397 -4.39 -2.90 -3.42
C ASP A 397 -4.69 -1.76 -2.43
N TYR A 398 -3.84 -0.73 -2.42
CA TYR A 398 -4.03 0.41 -1.53
C TYR A 398 -5.26 1.25 -1.88
N ASN A 399 -5.73 1.20 -3.12
CA ASN A 399 -6.91 1.95 -3.55
C ASN A 399 -8.19 1.30 -3.07
N ARG A 400 -8.25 -0.02 -3.22
CA ARG A 400 -9.46 -0.81 -3.03
C ARG A 400 -9.17 -2.08 -2.23
N PRO A 401 -8.62 -1.94 -1.01
CA PRO A 401 -8.22 -3.10 -0.21
C PRO A 401 -9.41 -4.00 0.16
N GLN A 402 -10.63 -3.50 0.02
CA GLN A 402 -11.86 -4.23 0.32
C GLN A 402 -12.39 -5.04 -0.87
N PHE A 403 -11.89 -4.79 -2.09
CA PHE A 403 -12.42 -5.45 -3.27
C PHE A 403 -11.97 -6.90 -3.39
N PRO A 404 -12.84 -7.75 -3.96
CA PRO A 404 -12.48 -9.14 -4.19
C PRO A 404 -11.34 -9.21 -5.18
N SER A 405 -10.23 -9.79 -4.72
CA SER A 405 -9.03 -9.98 -5.53
C SER A 405 -8.17 -11.09 -4.97
N THR A 406 -7.43 -11.76 -5.84
CA THR A 406 -6.41 -12.71 -5.43
C THR A 406 -5.12 -12.50 -6.23
N ILE A 407 -3.99 -12.58 -5.53
CA ILE A 407 -2.64 -12.53 -6.13
C ILE A 407 -1.80 -13.70 -5.62
N THR A 408 -2.46 -14.77 -5.21
CA THR A 408 -1.83 -15.92 -4.54
C THR A 408 -0.74 -16.55 -5.40
N ARG A 409 -1.03 -16.81 -6.68
CA ARG A 409 -0.06 -17.36 -7.64
C ARG A 409 1.04 -16.36 -7.98
N THR A 410 0.70 -15.11 -8.16
CA THR A 410 1.67 -14.03 -8.39
C THR A 410 2.70 -13.94 -7.25
N ILE A 411 2.26 -14.08 -5.99
CA ILE A 411 3.15 -14.12 -4.83
C ILE A 411 4.11 -15.30 -4.91
N ALA A 412 3.59 -16.49 -5.18
CA ALA A 412 4.40 -17.71 -5.28
C ALA A 412 5.47 -17.59 -6.38
N GLU A 413 5.07 -17.14 -7.57
CA GLU A 413 5.99 -16.97 -8.70
C GLU A 413 7.02 -15.85 -8.46
N ASN A 414 6.62 -14.76 -7.85
CA ASN A 414 7.55 -13.69 -7.49
C ASN A 414 8.59 -14.17 -6.46
N ILE A 415 8.21 -14.99 -5.49
CA ILE A 415 9.15 -15.54 -4.50
C ILE A 415 10.12 -16.52 -5.19
N LYS A 416 9.66 -17.37 -6.11
CA LYS A 416 10.54 -18.22 -6.94
C LYS A 416 11.54 -17.37 -7.73
N PHE A 417 11.08 -16.29 -8.34
CA PHE A 417 11.93 -15.34 -9.05
C PHE A 417 12.95 -14.69 -8.11
N TYR A 418 12.57 -14.24 -6.93
CA TYR A 418 13.47 -13.65 -5.95
C TYR A 418 14.54 -14.63 -5.44
N LYS A 419 14.19 -15.92 -5.26
CA LYS A 419 15.16 -16.98 -4.94
C LYS A 419 16.23 -17.09 -6.01
N LYS A 420 15.82 -17.11 -7.31
CA LYS A 420 16.77 -17.16 -8.45
C LYS A 420 17.73 -15.97 -8.47
N LEU A 421 17.32 -14.81 -7.98
CA LEU A 421 18.15 -13.62 -7.88
C LEU A 421 19.05 -13.58 -6.62
N GLY A 422 18.97 -14.58 -5.74
CA GLY A 422 19.72 -14.60 -4.49
C GLY A 422 19.28 -13.51 -3.49
N VAL A 423 18.01 -13.12 -3.53
CA VAL A 423 17.44 -12.12 -2.62
C VAL A 423 17.63 -12.54 -1.16
N GLN A 424 18.10 -11.62 -0.33
CA GLN A 424 18.41 -11.88 1.07
C GLN A 424 17.22 -11.67 2.01
N SER A 425 16.31 -10.79 1.67
CA SER A 425 15.16 -10.46 2.52
C SER A 425 13.94 -10.12 1.69
N ILE A 426 12.78 -10.63 2.10
CA ILE A 426 11.48 -10.24 1.56
C ILE A 426 10.62 -9.68 2.69
N LYS A 427 10.08 -8.49 2.48
CA LYS A 427 9.14 -7.83 3.38
C LYS A 427 8.05 -7.17 2.54
N PRO A 428 6.98 -7.90 2.19
CA PRO A 428 5.86 -7.31 1.49
C PRO A 428 5.02 -6.43 2.42
N GLU A 429 4.43 -5.41 1.86
CA GLU A 429 3.36 -4.65 2.50
C GLU A 429 2.01 -5.32 2.23
N CYS A 430 1.31 -5.63 3.32
CA CYS A 430 0.02 -6.31 3.30
C CYS A 430 -0.98 -5.67 4.28
N GLN A 431 -0.81 -4.34 4.51
CA GLN A 431 -1.68 -3.60 5.44
C GLN A 431 -3.09 -3.47 4.89
N GLY A 432 -4.08 -3.55 5.77
CA GLY A 432 -5.48 -3.38 5.42
C GLY A 432 -6.07 -4.49 4.55
N ALA A 433 -5.28 -5.50 4.19
CA ALA A 433 -5.71 -6.61 3.34
C ALA A 433 -6.73 -7.57 4.02
N HIS A 434 -6.98 -7.39 5.31
CA HIS A 434 -7.85 -8.25 6.11
C HIS A 434 -9.32 -8.30 5.63
N VAL A 435 -9.74 -7.32 4.86
CA VAL A 435 -11.10 -7.24 4.32
C VAL A 435 -11.20 -7.70 2.87
N THR A 436 -10.06 -7.94 2.21
CA THR A 436 -10.05 -8.51 0.85
C THR A 436 -10.28 -10.02 0.90
N SER A 437 -10.69 -10.60 -0.24
CA SER A 437 -10.86 -12.04 -0.38
C SER A 437 -9.55 -12.79 -0.15
N PHE A 438 -9.62 -13.93 0.52
CA PHE A 438 -8.52 -14.87 0.72
C PHE A 438 -7.25 -14.29 1.36
N TRP A 439 -7.37 -13.24 2.19
CA TRP A 439 -6.19 -12.61 2.75
C TRP A 439 -5.36 -13.53 3.67
N ARG A 440 -6.01 -14.47 4.37
CA ARG A 440 -5.32 -15.50 5.17
C ARG A 440 -4.55 -16.48 4.30
N MET A 441 -5.14 -16.90 3.18
CA MET A 441 -4.46 -17.72 2.19
C MET A 441 -3.26 -16.97 1.61
N ARG A 442 -3.41 -15.69 1.28
CA ARG A 442 -2.34 -14.83 0.77
C ARG A 442 -1.13 -14.80 1.72
N THR A 443 -1.36 -14.60 3.00
CA THR A 443 -0.27 -14.58 4.00
C THR A 443 0.31 -15.97 4.24
N TYR A 444 -0.52 -17.01 4.29
CA TYR A 444 -0.07 -18.40 4.42
C TYR A 444 0.84 -18.80 3.24
N ILE A 445 0.40 -18.61 2.02
CA ILE A 445 1.19 -18.91 0.81
C ILE A 445 2.50 -18.10 0.82
N GLY A 446 2.42 -16.82 1.18
CA GLY A 446 3.61 -15.99 1.31
C GLY A 446 4.65 -16.59 2.26
N TYR A 447 4.26 -17.01 3.44
CA TYR A 447 5.18 -17.66 4.39
C TYR A 447 5.69 -19.00 3.86
N ARG A 448 4.81 -19.84 3.32
CA ARG A 448 5.20 -21.17 2.81
C ARG A 448 6.24 -21.06 1.70
N PHE A 449 6.03 -20.17 0.73
CA PHE A 449 6.95 -19.99 -0.38
C PHE A 449 8.25 -19.26 0.00
N MET A 450 8.23 -18.37 1.00
CA MET A 450 9.48 -17.80 1.53
C MET A 450 10.34 -18.86 2.25
N VAL A 451 9.72 -19.89 2.83
CA VAL A 451 10.43 -21.03 3.46
C VAL A 451 10.91 -22.01 2.39
N ASP A 452 10.03 -22.42 1.51
CA ASP A 452 10.33 -23.35 0.43
C ASP A 452 9.70 -22.84 -0.89
N PRO A 453 10.45 -22.12 -1.69
CA PRO A 453 9.96 -21.55 -2.96
C PRO A 453 9.59 -22.59 -4.02
N ASP A 454 10.05 -23.82 -3.90
CA ASP A 454 9.85 -24.86 -4.91
C ASP A 454 8.55 -25.66 -4.73
N ARG A 455 7.73 -25.28 -3.73
CA ARG A 455 6.42 -25.89 -3.49
C ARG A 455 5.48 -25.78 -4.66
N ASP A 456 4.57 -26.75 -4.75
CA ASP A 456 3.45 -26.76 -5.68
C ASP A 456 2.34 -25.86 -5.15
N ILE A 457 2.01 -24.80 -5.89
CA ILE A 457 1.02 -23.81 -5.48
C ILE A 457 -0.39 -24.37 -5.41
N ASP A 458 -0.77 -25.29 -6.30
CA ASP A 458 -2.11 -25.88 -6.33
C ASP A 458 -2.33 -26.77 -5.11
N LYS A 459 -1.34 -27.59 -4.76
CA LYS A 459 -1.38 -28.41 -3.55
C LYS A 459 -1.43 -27.56 -2.28
N GLU A 460 -0.71 -26.45 -2.22
CA GLU A 460 -0.74 -25.57 -1.04
C GLU A 460 -2.07 -24.79 -0.93
N ILE A 461 -2.69 -24.38 -2.04
CA ILE A 461 -4.04 -23.79 -2.04
C ILE A 461 -5.06 -24.82 -1.56
N GLU A 462 -5.03 -26.04 -2.11
CA GLU A 462 -5.93 -27.12 -1.71
C GLU A 462 -5.77 -27.46 -0.22
N ARG A 463 -4.52 -27.63 0.25
CA ARG A 463 -4.20 -27.90 1.63
C ARG A 463 -4.72 -26.82 2.57
N PHE A 464 -4.51 -25.56 2.21
CA PHE A 464 -5.04 -24.44 2.97
C PHE A 464 -6.56 -24.46 3.02
N CYS A 465 -7.23 -24.61 1.88
CA CYS A 465 -8.68 -24.61 1.83
C CYS A 465 -9.30 -25.75 2.66
N LYS A 466 -8.76 -26.96 2.58
CA LYS A 466 -9.22 -28.08 3.40
C LYS A 466 -9.08 -27.82 4.90
N ALA A 467 -7.94 -27.29 5.32
CA ALA A 467 -7.70 -27.00 6.73
C ALA A 467 -8.47 -25.77 7.25
N TYR A 468 -8.65 -24.74 6.41
CA TYR A 468 -9.23 -23.47 6.83
C TYR A 468 -10.76 -23.43 6.74
N TYR A 469 -11.32 -24.02 5.65
CA TYR A 469 -12.75 -23.97 5.38
C TYR A 469 -13.46 -25.34 5.60
N GLY A 470 -12.72 -26.41 5.88
CA GLY A 470 -13.30 -27.72 6.13
C GLY A 470 -14.20 -28.20 4.97
N LYS A 471 -15.46 -28.55 5.26
CA LYS A 471 -16.44 -28.97 4.23
C LYS A 471 -16.75 -27.86 3.20
N GLY A 472 -16.45 -26.61 3.50
CA GLY A 472 -16.57 -25.47 2.58
C GLY A 472 -15.46 -25.38 1.54
N ALA A 473 -14.38 -26.17 1.67
CA ALA A 473 -13.20 -26.08 0.83
C ALA A 473 -13.45 -26.14 -0.68
N PRO A 474 -14.27 -27.08 -1.23
CA PRO A 474 -14.53 -27.13 -2.67
C PRO A 474 -15.12 -25.83 -3.22
N TYR A 475 -16.05 -25.23 -2.49
CA TYR A 475 -16.70 -23.99 -2.89
C TYR A 475 -15.75 -22.79 -2.82
N MET A 476 -14.89 -22.74 -1.81
CA MET A 476 -13.89 -21.67 -1.68
C MET A 476 -12.77 -21.77 -2.70
N MET A 477 -12.37 -22.98 -3.07
CA MET A 477 -11.44 -23.22 -4.20
C MET A 477 -12.06 -22.75 -5.53
N ALA A 478 -13.34 -23.06 -5.76
CA ALA A 478 -14.06 -22.60 -6.94
C ALA A 478 -14.20 -21.07 -6.97
N LEU A 479 -14.47 -20.43 -5.83
CA LEU A 479 -14.51 -18.97 -5.72
C LEU A 479 -13.14 -18.35 -5.98
N HIS A 480 -12.08 -18.93 -5.44
CA HIS A 480 -10.71 -18.46 -5.70
C HIS A 480 -10.36 -18.54 -7.20
N LYS A 481 -10.69 -19.66 -7.85
CA LYS A 481 -10.51 -19.86 -9.28
C LYS A 481 -11.33 -18.86 -10.10
N LEU A 482 -12.59 -18.61 -9.74
CA LEU A 482 -13.44 -17.62 -10.39
C LEU A 482 -12.82 -16.21 -10.36
N LEU A 483 -12.21 -15.83 -9.22
CA LEU A 483 -11.48 -14.57 -9.10
C LEU A 483 -10.22 -14.54 -9.97
N GLU A 484 -9.44 -15.62 -10.01
CA GLU A 484 -8.23 -15.71 -10.83
C GLU A 484 -8.58 -15.56 -12.32
N GLU A 485 -9.60 -16.26 -12.80
CA GLU A 485 -10.06 -16.21 -14.18
C GLU A 485 -10.59 -14.82 -14.56
N GLY A 486 -11.34 -14.17 -13.66
CA GLY A 486 -11.81 -12.80 -13.87
C GLY A 486 -10.64 -11.83 -13.99
N MET A 487 -9.71 -11.88 -13.05
CA MET A 487 -8.55 -10.98 -13.03
C MET A 487 -7.59 -11.19 -14.20
N ALA A 488 -7.49 -12.42 -14.72
CA ALA A 488 -6.67 -12.72 -15.90
C ALA A 488 -7.18 -12.04 -17.18
N LYS A 489 -8.48 -11.73 -17.26
CA LYS A 489 -9.11 -11.02 -18.39
C LYS A 489 -8.93 -9.51 -18.33
N LEU A 490 -8.54 -8.96 -17.19
CA LEU A 490 -8.34 -7.53 -17.06
C LEU A 490 -7.18 -7.08 -17.94
N GLU A 491 -7.37 -5.95 -18.60
CA GLU A 491 -6.26 -5.19 -19.14
C GLU A 491 -5.29 -4.81 -18.02
N ARG A 492 -4.22 -4.16 -18.33
CA ARG A 492 -3.16 -3.84 -17.40
C ARG A 492 -3.65 -3.23 -16.07
N CYS A 493 -3.30 -3.87 -14.95
CA CYS A 493 -3.48 -3.35 -13.59
C CYS A 493 -2.17 -2.75 -13.06
N ILE A 494 -2.02 -1.45 -13.21
CA ILE A 494 -0.78 -0.77 -12.85
C ILE A 494 -0.66 -0.63 -11.35
N ASP A 495 0.44 -1.23 -10.79
CA ASP A 495 0.94 -0.96 -9.44
C ASP A 495 0.08 -1.49 -8.26
N SER A 496 0.60 -1.27 -7.04
CA SER A 496 -0.11 -1.45 -5.77
C SER A 496 -1.28 -0.46 -5.57
N TYR A 497 -1.52 0.40 -6.54
CA TYR A 497 -2.68 1.27 -6.68
C TYR A 497 -3.37 0.98 -8.02
N PRO A 498 -3.88 -0.25 -8.24
CA PRO A 498 -4.44 -0.59 -9.53
C PRO A 498 -5.67 0.27 -9.84
N VAL A 499 -5.70 0.78 -11.07
CA VAL A 499 -6.77 1.66 -11.59
C VAL A 499 -7.55 0.95 -12.69
N ALA A 500 -7.35 -0.35 -12.86
CA ALA A 500 -8.13 -1.11 -13.83
C ALA A 500 -9.61 -1.05 -13.50
N SER A 501 -10.41 -0.85 -14.52
CA SER A 501 -11.84 -1.12 -14.37
C SER A 501 -12.02 -2.60 -14.02
N ARG A 502 -12.86 -2.88 -13.04
CA ARG A 502 -13.16 -4.23 -12.60
C ARG A 502 -14.37 -4.75 -13.38
N ASN A 503 -14.22 -4.82 -14.74
CA ASN A 503 -15.26 -5.37 -15.63
C ASN A 503 -15.47 -6.86 -15.39
N ASP A 504 -14.47 -7.53 -14.83
CA ASP A 504 -14.55 -8.92 -14.36
C ASP A 504 -15.60 -9.14 -13.25
N LEU A 505 -16.00 -8.09 -12.54
CA LEU A 505 -17.01 -8.16 -11.50
C LEU A 505 -18.39 -7.75 -12.07
N ASP A 506 -18.86 -8.49 -13.06
CA ASP A 506 -20.17 -8.31 -13.67
C ASP A 506 -21.29 -9.05 -12.90
N GLU A 507 -22.52 -8.97 -13.38
CA GLU A 507 -23.66 -9.61 -12.74
C GLU A 507 -23.52 -11.12 -12.66
N GLU A 508 -22.97 -11.73 -13.71
CA GLU A 508 -22.71 -13.17 -13.76
C GLU A 508 -21.68 -13.61 -12.71
N PHE A 509 -20.62 -12.81 -12.56
CA PHE A 509 -19.65 -13.01 -11.50
C PHE A 509 -20.33 -13.01 -10.12
N PHE A 510 -21.13 -11.97 -9.81
CA PHE A 510 -21.79 -11.87 -8.49
C PHE A 510 -22.75 -13.03 -8.26
N LYS A 511 -23.52 -13.42 -9.27
CA LYS A 511 -24.42 -14.58 -9.19
C LYS A 511 -23.65 -15.87 -8.86
N LYS A 512 -22.56 -16.16 -9.57
CA LYS A 512 -21.71 -17.33 -9.31
C LYS A 512 -21.04 -17.28 -7.94
N ALA A 513 -20.45 -16.14 -7.60
CA ALA A 513 -19.73 -15.96 -6.33
C ALA A 513 -20.67 -16.14 -5.13
N GLU A 514 -21.86 -15.53 -5.14
CA GLU A 514 -22.85 -15.69 -4.06
C GLU A 514 -23.40 -17.11 -3.99
N ALA A 515 -23.62 -17.79 -5.12
CA ALA A 515 -24.04 -19.20 -5.14
C ALA A 515 -22.98 -20.10 -4.46
N LEU A 516 -21.68 -19.88 -4.75
CA LEU A 516 -20.59 -20.63 -4.13
C LEU A 516 -20.49 -20.35 -2.62
N ILE A 517 -20.63 -19.10 -2.20
CA ILE A 517 -20.64 -18.73 -0.77
C ILE A 517 -21.83 -19.41 -0.06
N ASN A 518 -23.02 -19.34 -0.63
CA ASN A 518 -24.23 -19.94 -0.03
C ASN A 518 -24.11 -21.47 0.08
N ALA A 519 -23.55 -22.13 -0.94
CA ALA A 519 -23.28 -23.56 -0.90
C ALA A 519 -22.26 -23.93 0.17
N GLY A 520 -21.19 -23.13 0.29
CA GLY A 520 -20.19 -23.30 1.32
C GLY A 520 -20.72 -23.02 2.73
N ASP A 521 -21.56 -21.99 2.92
CA ASP A 521 -22.27 -21.69 4.15
C ASP A 521 -23.11 -22.91 4.58
N LYS A 522 -23.93 -23.45 3.67
CA LYS A 522 -24.76 -24.62 3.92
C LYS A 522 -23.91 -25.85 4.30
N ALA A 523 -22.81 -26.10 3.61
CA ALA A 523 -21.93 -27.23 3.86
C ALA A 523 -21.19 -27.16 5.21
N THR A 524 -21.10 -25.99 5.81
CA THR A 524 -20.33 -25.76 7.05
C THR A 524 -21.19 -25.43 8.26
N LYS A 525 -22.51 -25.56 8.17
CA LYS A 525 -23.45 -25.23 9.28
C LYS A 525 -23.14 -25.98 10.59
N ASP A 526 -22.60 -27.20 10.50
CA ASP A 526 -22.22 -28.02 11.64
C ASP A 526 -20.92 -27.59 12.33
N ASN A 527 -20.17 -26.67 11.73
CA ASN A 527 -18.89 -26.17 12.28
C ASN A 527 -18.84 -24.64 12.24
N LYS A 528 -19.10 -24.03 13.38
CA LYS A 528 -19.16 -22.56 13.53
C LYS A 528 -17.92 -21.84 12.97
N LEU A 529 -16.71 -22.38 13.26
CA LEU A 529 -15.47 -21.75 12.84
C LEU A 529 -15.32 -21.78 11.32
N HIS A 530 -15.57 -22.92 10.69
CA HIS A 530 -15.49 -23.03 9.23
C HIS A 530 -16.60 -22.20 8.56
N ASN A 531 -17.78 -22.19 9.15
CA ASN A 531 -18.92 -21.40 8.65
C ASN A 531 -18.63 -19.88 8.68
N GLU A 532 -18.08 -19.36 9.80
CA GLU A 532 -17.68 -17.96 9.91
C GLU A 532 -16.61 -17.61 8.86
N ARG A 533 -15.62 -18.47 8.63
CA ARG A 533 -14.56 -18.27 7.64
C ARG A 533 -15.08 -18.23 6.20
N VAL A 534 -16.03 -19.12 5.86
CA VAL A 534 -16.69 -19.11 4.55
C VAL A 534 -17.50 -17.84 4.37
N THR A 535 -18.34 -17.49 5.35
CA THR A 535 -19.20 -16.30 5.27
C THR A 535 -18.40 -14.99 5.32
N ASP A 536 -17.23 -14.97 5.94
CA ASP A 536 -16.33 -13.81 5.93
C ASP A 536 -15.85 -13.48 4.51
N GLU A 537 -15.65 -14.47 3.63
CA GLU A 537 -15.24 -14.20 2.24
C GLU A 537 -16.33 -13.46 1.44
N TRP A 538 -17.59 -13.61 1.80
CA TRP A 538 -18.71 -12.87 1.21
C TRP A 538 -18.57 -11.34 1.40
N SER A 539 -17.93 -10.88 2.47
CA SER A 539 -17.84 -9.44 2.75
C SER A 539 -17.18 -8.62 1.66
N ALA A 540 -16.16 -9.16 0.99
CA ALA A 540 -15.51 -8.48 -0.13
C ALA A 540 -16.40 -8.48 -1.39
N ILE A 541 -17.12 -9.59 -1.63
CA ILE A 541 -18.07 -9.72 -2.74
C ILE A 541 -19.22 -8.73 -2.57
N ALA A 542 -19.82 -8.71 -1.37
CA ALA A 542 -20.93 -7.81 -1.04
C ALA A 542 -20.52 -6.34 -1.09
N TRP A 543 -19.31 -6.00 -0.58
CA TRP A 543 -18.77 -4.65 -0.73
C TRP A 543 -18.79 -4.19 -2.18
N ALA A 544 -18.17 -4.99 -3.05
CA ALA A 544 -18.07 -4.68 -4.47
C ALA A 544 -19.44 -4.59 -5.16
N LYS A 545 -20.37 -5.46 -4.80
CA LYS A 545 -21.73 -5.47 -5.35
C LYS A 545 -22.52 -4.22 -4.91
N ILE A 546 -22.49 -3.88 -3.63
CA ILE A 546 -23.14 -2.67 -3.09
C ILE A 546 -22.59 -1.43 -3.77
N ASP A 547 -21.26 -1.34 -3.91
CA ASP A 547 -20.63 -0.17 -4.50
C ASP A 547 -20.92 -0.05 -5.99
N LYS A 548 -20.84 -1.15 -6.76
CA LYS A 548 -21.05 -1.14 -8.21
C LYS A 548 -22.52 -0.99 -8.60
N TYR A 549 -23.43 -1.76 -8.00
CA TYR A 549 -24.84 -1.83 -8.39
C TYR A 549 -25.76 -1.03 -7.48
N LYS A 550 -25.19 -0.25 -6.54
CA LYS A 550 -25.93 0.59 -5.62
C LYS A 550 -27.06 -0.18 -4.90
N VAL A 551 -26.74 -1.41 -4.47
CA VAL A 551 -27.72 -2.26 -3.77
C VAL A 551 -28.23 -1.54 -2.53
N SER A 552 -29.55 -1.32 -2.46
CA SER A 552 -30.23 -0.61 -1.38
C SER A 552 -31.14 -1.51 -0.53
N ASP A 553 -31.18 -2.81 -0.81
CA ASP A 553 -31.90 -3.75 0.05
C ASP A 553 -31.35 -3.72 1.48
N LYS A 554 -32.22 -3.36 2.41
CA LYS A 554 -31.84 -3.13 3.81
C LYS A 554 -31.27 -4.39 4.47
N ALA A 555 -31.88 -5.55 4.25
CA ALA A 555 -31.45 -6.79 4.86
C ALA A 555 -30.07 -7.21 4.35
N TYR A 556 -29.83 -7.08 3.05
CA TYR A 556 -28.54 -7.35 2.43
C TYR A 556 -27.43 -6.42 2.98
N VAL A 557 -27.68 -5.11 3.02
CA VAL A 557 -26.72 -4.11 3.50
C VAL A 557 -26.41 -4.27 4.99
N GLU A 558 -27.41 -4.54 5.83
CA GLU A 558 -27.22 -4.77 7.26
C GLU A 558 -26.46 -6.08 7.52
N ASN A 559 -26.76 -7.15 6.77
CA ASN A 559 -26.00 -8.40 6.85
C ASN A 559 -24.54 -8.19 6.42
N PHE A 560 -24.31 -7.46 5.33
CA PHE A 560 -22.95 -7.06 4.93
C PHE A 560 -22.24 -6.32 6.07
N ARG A 561 -22.88 -5.32 6.67
CA ARG A 561 -22.29 -4.56 7.78
C ARG A 561 -21.89 -5.48 8.95
N LYS A 562 -22.76 -6.40 9.34
CA LYS A 562 -22.52 -7.37 10.41
C LYS A 562 -21.30 -8.24 10.12
N VAL A 563 -21.22 -8.83 8.92
CA VAL A 563 -20.11 -9.71 8.51
C VAL A 563 -18.80 -8.92 8.40
N ALA A 564 -18.81 -7.75 7.77
CA ALA A 564 -17.63 -6.91 7.62
C ALA A 564 -17.05 -6.47 8.97
N LEU A 565 -17.91 -6.05 9.93
CA LEU A 565 -17.46 -5.65 11.26
C LEU A 565 -16.93 -6.85 12.07
N ARG A 566 -17.54 -8.05 11.93
CA ARG A 566 -17.01 -9.29 12.53
C ARG A 566 -15.60 -9.57 12.04
N ARG A 567 -15.38 -9.51 10.73
CA ARG A 567 -14.09 -9.73 10.10
C ARG A 567 -13.01 -8.74 10.57
N MET A 568 -13.40 -7.49 10.86
CA MET A 568 -12.50 -6.47 11.37
C MET A 568 -12.09 -6.66 12.82
N LYS A 569 -12.73 -7.58 13.57
CA LYS A 569 -12.37 -7.87 14.97
C LYS A 569 -10.88 -8.17 15.15
N TYR A 570 -10.27 -8.81 14.19
CA TYR A 570 -8.86 -9.24 14.22
C TYR A 570 -7.87 -8.21 13.70
N GLN A 571 -8.31 -7.02 13.32
CA GLN A 571 -7.44 -5.93 12.88
C GLN A 571 -6.83 -5.15 14.06
N SER A 572 -5.67 -4.51 13.81
CA SER A 572 -5.10 -3.56 14.76
C SER A 572 -6.02 -2.36 15.00
N ALA A 573 -5.86 -1.68 16.13
CA ALA A 573 -6.62 -0.47 16.46
C ALA A 573 -6.51 0.61 15.38
N TYR A 574 -5.32 0.75 14.78
CA TYR A 574 -5.09 1.69 13.68
C TYR A 574 -6.00 1.40 12.47
N HIS A 575 -6.05 0.14 12.02
CA HIS A 575 -6.89 -0.23 10.86
C HIS A 575 -8.38 -0.22 11.17
N LYS A 576 -8.79 -0.57 12.38
CA LYS A 576 -10.20 -0.42 12.81
C LYS A 576 -10.65 1.03 12.66
N ARG A 577 -9.81 1.98 13.07
CA ARG A 577 -10.09 3.41 12.96
C ARG A 577 -10.33 3.88 11.52
N ILE A 578 -9.70 3.21 10.53
CA ILE A 578 -9.86 3.56 9.11
C ILE A 578 -10.99 2.75 8.46
N SER A 579 -11.03 1.46 8.71
CA SER A 579 -11.90 0.52 7.97
C SER A 579 -13.35 0.56 8.45
N ILE A 580 -13.59 0.73 9.75
CA ILE A 580 -14.96 0.79 10.29
C ILE A 580 -15.75 1.99 9.74
N PRO A 581 -15.19 3.22 9.70
CA PRO A 581 -15.86 4.33 9.06
C PRO A 581 -16.20 4.07 7.59
N ARG A 582 -15.29 3.41 6.84
CA ARG A 582 -15.54 3.08 5.43
C ARG A 582 -16.71 2.11 5.24
N VAL A 583 -16.81 1.06 6.07
CA VAL A 583 -17.97 0.15 6.06
C VAL A 583 -19.25 0.91 6.36
N ASN A 584 -19.24 1.72 7.42
CA ASN A 584 -20.42 2.50 7.80
C ASN A 584 -20.85 3.48 6.70
N MET A 585 -19.89 4.15 6.06
CA MET A 585 -20.15 5.04 4.94
C MET A 585 -20.83 4.31 3.77
N LEU A 586 -20.28 3.16 3.35
CA LEU A 586 -20.87 2.39 2.25
C LEU A 586 -22.31 1.99 2.57
N CYS A 587 -22.55 1.49 3.79
CA CYS A 587 -23.92 1.13 4.22
C CYS A 587 -24.84 2.35 4.27
N GLN A 588 -24.37 3.47 4.80
CA GLN A 588 -25.17 4.71 4.84
C GLN A 588 -25.46 5.23 3.44
N ALA A 589 -24.47 5.19 2.53
CA ALA A 589 -24.66 5.59 1.14
C ALA A 589 -25.68 4.69 0.41
N ALA A 590 -25.62 3.37 0.65
CA ALA A 590 -26.54 2.40 0.06
C ALA A 590 -27.99 2.60 0.55
N LEU A 591 -28.16 2.94 1.83
CA LEU A 591 -29.48 3.10 2.47
C LEU A 591 -30.01 4.55 2.44
N ALA A 592 -29.23 5.51 1.96
CA ALA A 592 -29.62 6.92 1.99
C ALA A 592 -30.79 7.27 1.06
N ASN A 593 -31.05 6.43 0.05
CA ASN A 593 -32.12 6.62 -0.94
C ASN A 593 -32.21 8.07 -1.45
N LEU A 594 -31.07 8.58 -1.92
CA LEU A 594 -30.98 9.96 -2.41
C LEU A 594 -31.94 10.14 -3.60
N PRO A 595 -32.76 11.20 -3.62
CA PRO A 595 -33.71 11.43 -4.71
C PRO A 595 -32.95 11.68 -6.02
N PRO A 596 -33.58 11.43 -7.19
CA PRO A 596 -33.00 11.69 -8.50
C PRO A 596 -32.51 13.13 -8.64
N LEU A 597 -31.43 13.31 -9.38
CA LEU A 597 -30.82 14.62 -9.64
C LEU A 597 -31.68 15.39 -10.65
N LYS A 598 -32.32 16.46 -10.20
CA LYS A 598 -33.04 17.37 -11.09
C LYS A 598 -32.04 18.17 -11.95
N GLY A 599 -32.33 18.26 -13.25
CA GLY A 599 -31.49 18.96 -14.20
C GLY A 599 -30.34 18.14 -14.78
N PHE A 600 -30.27 16.83 -14.49
CA PHE A 600 -29.28 15.90 -15.02
C PHE A 600 -29.95 14.67 -15.69
N GLU A 601 -31.22 14.79 -16.09
CA GLU A 601 -32.04 13.68 -16.60
C GLU A 601 -31.43 13.04 -17.87
N ASN A 602 -30.73 13.83 -18.67
CA ASN A 602 -30.07 13.38 -19.90
C ASN A 602 -28.54 13.20 -19.73
N ALA A 603 -28.10 13.22 -18.49
CA ALA A 603 -26.67 13.13 -18.17
C ALA A 603 -26.26 11.69 -17.88
N VAL A 604 -25.12 11.29 -18.40
CA VAL A 604 -24.46 10.06 -17.92
C VAL A 604 -23.68 10.41 -16.65
N ILE A 605 -24.28 10.11 -15.50
CA ILE A 605 -23.63 10.36 -14.21
C ILE A 605 -22.58 9.29 -13.98
N ILE A 606 -21.34 9.73 -13.87
CA ILE A 606 -20.18 8.87 -13.58
C ILE A 606 -20.10 8.60 -12.08
N SER A 607 -20.26 9.65 -11.28
CA SER A 607 -20.18 9.57 -9.82
C SER A 607 -21.05 10.63 -9.19
N GLU A 608 -21.72 10.26 -8.13
CA GLU A 608 -22.49 11.14 -7.27
C GLU A 608 -22.06 10.99 -5.82
N TYR A 609 -21.87 12.11 -5.15
CA TYR A 609 -21.42 12.18 -3.77
C TYR A 609 -22.38 13.03 -2.97
N GLY A 610 -23.13 12.40 -2.09
CA GLY A 610 -24.03 13.05 -1.16
C GLY A 610 -23.49 13.08 0.27
N TRP A 611 -24.33 13.46 1.22
CA TRP A 611 -23.95 13.54 2.63
C TRP A 611 -23.28 12.28 3.19
N PRO A 612 -23.61 11.03 2.78
CA PRO A 612 -22.97 9.85 3.33
C PRO A 612 -21.49 9.79 3.01
N GLN A 613 -21.10 10.09 1.76
CA GLN A 613 -19.71 10.13 1.33
C GLN A 613 -18.98 11.36 1.89
N LEU A 614 -19.67 12.50 1.91
CA LEU A 614 -19.15 13.75 2.45
C LEU A 614 -18.91 13.68 3.96
N SER A 615 -19.64 12.83 4.70
CA SER A 615 -19.47 12.62 6.16
C SER A 615 -18.09 12.06 6.56
N GLN A 616 -17.41 11.41 5.64
CA GLN A 616 -16.11 10.77 5.91
C GLN A 616 -14.94 11.73 5.89
N GLN A 617 -15.17 12.98 5.59
CA GLN A 617 -14.12 13.96 5.48
C GLN A 617 -13.64 14.45 6.85
N ARG A 618 -12.34 14.54 7.02
CA ARG A 618 -11.67 14.83 8.29
C ARG A 618 -12.21 16.07 8.99
N TYR A 619 -12.66 17.06 8.21
CA TYR A 619 -13.07 18.37 8.69
C TYR A 619 -14.52 18.71 8.41
N THR A 620 -15.30 17.68 8.08
CA THR A 620 -16.74 17.80 7.81
C THR A 620 -17.56 17.18 8.94
N GLN A 621 -18.66 17.79 9.21
CA GLN A 621 -19.75 17.22 10.02
C GLN A 621 -21.04 17.24 9.19
N ILE A 622 -21.98 16.40 9.56
CA ILE A 622 -23.29 16.33 8.92
C ILE A 622 -24.30 17.10 9.77
N ALA A 623 -25.03 17.97 9.11
CA ALA A 623 -26.16 18.69 9.67
C ALA A 623 -27.49 18.19 9.07
N VAL A 624 -28.54 18.25 9.82
CA VAL A 624 -29.90 18.07 9.30
C VAL A 624 -30.26 19.33 8.51
N ASP A 625 -30.74 19.14 7.30
CA ASP A 625 -31.15 20.22 6.41
C ASP A 625 -32.31 19.73 5.52
N PRO A 626 -33.53 20.14 5.78
CA PRO A 626 -34.69 19.68 5.02
C PRO A 626 -34.67 20.06 3.55
N ASP A 627 -33.92 21.10 3.17
CA ASP A 627 -33.75 21.54 1.78
C ASP A 627 -32.71 20.73 1.01
N ALA A 628 -31.89 19.96 1.72
CA ALA A 628 -30.90 19.08 1.10
C ALA A 628 -31.57 17.79 0.62
N ALA A 629 -31.05 17.25 -0.46
CA ALA A 629 -31.48 15.96 -0.97
C ALA A 629 -31.19 14.85 0.07
N GLY A 630 -32.24 14.19 0.57
CA GLY A 630 -32.13 13.23 1.65
C GLY A 630 -32.07 13.83 3.06
N GLY A 631 -32.45 15.09 3.22
CA GLY A 631 -32.68 15.76 4.52
C GLY A 631 -31.40 16.01 5.33
N LYS A 632 -30.21 15.83 4.74
CA LYS A 632 -28.91 16.03 5.40
C LYS A 632 -27.90 16.61 4.44
N THR A 633 -27.00 17.44 4.98
CA THR A 633 -25.95 18.12 4.23
C THR A 633 -24.61 18.06 4.95
N ALA A 634 -23.54 18.25 4.19
CA ALA A 634 -22.20 18.35 4.74
C ALA A 634 -21.83 19.80 5.03
N VAL A 635 -21.41 20.09 6.25
CA VAL A 635 -20.93 21.40 6.66
C VAL A 635 -19.51 21.31 7.24
N PRO A 636 -18.67 22.35 7.11
CA PRO A 636 -17.36 22.38 7.74
C PRO A 636 -17.49 22.32 9.27
N LYS A 637 -16.52 21.66 9.95
CA LYS A 637 -16.44 21.71 11.41
C LYS A 637 -16.03 23.11 11.88
N THR A 638 -16.72 23.62 12.87
CA THR A 638 -16.51 24.98 13.42
C THR A 638 -15.08 25.25 13.91
N SER A 639 -14.37 24.20 14.35
CA SER A 639 -12.96 24.31 14.78
C SER A 639 -11.98 24.76 13.68
N HIS A 640 -12.40 24.81 12.42
CA HIS A 640 -11.59 25.16 11.26
C HIS A 640 -11.96 26.46 10.57
N ALA A 641 -12.96 27.17 11.07
CA ALA A 641 -13.45 28.44 10.52
C ALA A 641 -12.56 29.65 10.90
N LYS A 642 -11.24 29.51 10.77
CA LYS A 642 -10.29 30.60 11.13
C LYS A 642 -10.00 31.58 10.00
N GLU A 643 -10.30 31.24 8.76
CA GLU A 643 -10.06 32.15 7.62
C GLU A 643 -11.16 33.19 7.56
N LYS A 644 -10.78 34.45 7.73
CA LYS A 644 -11.69 35.60 7.73
C LYS A 644 -11.95 36.14 6.33
N ASP A 645 -11.06 35.91 5.37
CA ASP A 645 -11.18 36.43 4.02
C ASP A 645 -12.22 35.58 3.22
N PRO A 646 -13.38 36.15 2.84
CA PRO A 646 -14.43 35.40 2.12
C PRO A 646 -14.03 34.96 0.71
N VAL A 647 -12.94 35.48 0.17
CA VAL A 647 -12.39 35.05 -1.13
C VAL A 647 -11.52 33.81 -0.94
N LYS A 648 -10.85 33.70 0.18
CA LYS A 648 -10.04 32.52 0.54
C LYS A 648 -10.89 31.45 1.21
N ARG A 649 -12.00 31.83 1.85
CA ARG A 649 -13.00 30.87 2.32
C ARG A 649 -13.75 30.31 1.11
N GLY A 650 -13.92 29.01 1.08
CA GLY A 650 -14.64 28.38 -0.02
C GLY A 650 -14.35 26.89 -0.10
N ILE A 651 -14.82 26.28 -1.14
CA ILE A 651 -14.59 24.88 -1.45
C ILE A 651 -13.51 24.81 -2.51
N ASP A 652 -12.41 24.18 -2.20
CA ASP A 652 -11.40 23.85 -3.19
C ASP A 652 -11.59 22.40 -3.65
N MET A 653 -11.60 22.22 -4.95
CA MET A 653 -11.74 20.93 -5.59
C MET A 653 -10.62 20.70 -6.58
N GLY A 654 -10.23 19.44 -6.71
CA GLY A 654 -9.27 19.06 -7.73
C GLY A 654 -9.71 17.79 -8.43
N ILE A 655 -9.59 17.76 -9.74
CA ILE A 655 -9.69 16.52 -10.52
C ILE A 655 -8.27 16.03 -10.77
N SER A 656 -7.97 14.83 -10.30
CA SER A 656 -6.67 14.21 -10.58
C SER A 656 -6.85 12.97 -11.44
N ASN A 657 -5.88 12.73 -12.30
CA ASN A 657 -5.74 11.46 -12.95
C ASN A 657 -4.81 10.57 -12.10
N ARG A 658 -5.36 9.55 -11.47
CA ARG A 658 -4.60 8.68 -10.57
C ARG A 658 -3.59 7.81 -11.28
N THR A 659 -3.87 7.38 -12.51
CA THR A 659 -2.95 6.58 -13.34
C THR A 659 -1.64 7.31 -13.61
N ALA A 660 -1.70 8.62 -13.71
CA ALA A 660 -0.54 9.46 -13.95
C ALA A 660 -0.12 10.28 -12.73
N ARG A 661 -0.81 10.14 -11.58
CA ARG A 661 -0.69 11.01 -10.39
C ARG A 661 -0.75 12.49 -10.75
N GLN A 662 -1.62 12.82 -11.69
CA GLN A 662 -1.71 14.14 -12.28
C GLN A 662 -2.97 14.83 -11.78
N TYR A 663 -2.81 16.02 -11.23
CA TYR A 663 -3.93 16.90 -10.96
C TYR A 663 -4.18 17.73 -12.21
N LEU A 664 -5.23 17.42 -12.94
CA LEU A 664 -5.63 18.19 -14.11
C LEU A 664 -6.31 19.49 -13.71
N ILE A 665 -7.00 19.46 -12.58
CA ILE A 665 -7.57 20.64 -11.95
C ILE A 665 -7.15 20.61 -10.49
N ARG A 666 -6.24 21.49 -10.08
CA ARG A 666 -5.86 21.67 -8.70
C ARG A 666 -6.28 23.05 -8.25
N GLY A 667 -7.01 23.10 -7.10
CA GLY A 667 -7.45 24.36 -6.55
C GLY A 667 -8.67 24.94 -7.28
N ALA A 668 -9.45 24.08 -7.96
CA ALA A 668 -10.80 24.45 -8.32
C ALA A 668 -11.55 24.79 -7.04
N GLY A 669 -12.05 25.98 -6.92
CA GLY A 669 -12.71 26.38 -5.69
C GLY A 669 -13.87 27.31 -5.96
N ILE A 670 -14.89 27.21 -5.15
CA ILE A 670 -16.00 28.15 -5.10
C ILE A 670 -15.78 29.04 -3.89
N PRO A 671 -15.33 30.31 -4.08
CA PRO A 671 -15.22 31.23 -2.96
C PRO A 671 -16.58 31.44 -2.31
N GLU A 672 -16.61 31.50 -0.97
CA GLU A 672 -17.85 31.77 -0.23
C GLU A 672 -18.55 33.06 -0.72
N ALA A 673 -17.76 34.06 -1.08
CA ALA A 673 -18.26 35.36 -1.52
C ALA A 673 -19.08 35.32 -2.85
N VAL A 674 -18.97 34.24 -3.65
CA VAL A 674 -19.79 34.10 -4.88
C VAL A 674 -21.05 33.27 -4.67
N VAL A 675 -21.22 32.67 -3.49
CA VAL A 675 -22.41 31.91 -3.14
C VAL A 675 -23.47 32.88 -2.62
N PRO A 676 -24.66 32.95 -3.22
CA PRO A 676 -25.74 33.83 -2.75
C PRO A 676 -26.10 33.54 -1.28
N LYS A 677 -26.32 34.59 -0.52
CA LYS A 677 -26.78 34.49 0.90
C LYS A 677 -28.30 34.43 1.00
N ASP A 678 -28.92 33.65 0.14
CA ASP A 678 -30.36 33.48 0.04
C ASP A 678 -30.89 32.24 0.75
N GLY A 679 -29.97 31.46 1.36
CA GLY A 679 -30.31 30.22 2.05
C GLY A 679 -30.72 29.06 1.15
N LYS A 680 -30.65 29.21 -0.16
CA LYS A 680 -31.02 28.20 -1.15
C LYS A 680 -29.83 27.46 -1.72
N TYR A 681 -30.02 26.22 -2.11
CA TYR A 681 -29.00 25.44 -2.83
C TYR A 681 -28.94 25.86 -4.30
N HIS A 682 -27.73 26.10 -4.78
CA HIS A 682 -27.40 26.41 -6.15
C HIS A 682 -26.39 25.45 -6.72
N TRP A 683 -26.52 25.15 -8.02
CA TRP A 683 -25.55 24.35 -8.73
C TRP A 683 -24.41 25.22 -9.23
N TYR A 684 -23.18 24.75 -8.99
CA TYR A 684 -21.95 25.36 -9.49
C TYR A 684 -21.21 24.39 -10.36
N TYR A 685 -20.91 24.80 -11.59
CA TYR A 685 -20.05 24.06 -12.49
C TYR A 685 -18.59 24.41 -12.22
N LEU A 686 -17.75 23.40 -11.97
CA LEU A 686 -16.34 23.61 -11.65
C LEU A 686 -15.41 23.50 -12.84
N GLY A 687 -15.86 22.94 -13.92
CA GLY A 687 -15.05 22.77 -15.11
C GLY A 687 -15.19 21.40 -15.75
N ARG A 688 -14.60 21.27 -16.93
CA ARG A 688 -14.62 20.09 -17.77
C ARG A 688 -13.20 19.72 -18.16
N CYS A 689 -12.89 18.43 -18.15
CA CYS A 689 -11.63 17.93 -18.66
C CYS A 689 -11.83 16.70 -19.50
N ARG A 690 -11.04 16.55 -20.55
CA ARG A 690 -10.87 15.29 -21.24
C ARG A 690 -9.73 14.52 -20.58
N LEU A 691 -10.05 13.41 -19.96
CA LEU A 691 -9.09 12.64 -19.19
C LEU A 691 -8.66 11.41 -19.96
N ALA A 692 -7.35 11.25 -20.12
CA ALA A 692 -6.74 9.98 -20.44
C ALA A 692 -6.54 9.20 -19.11
N GLY A 693 -7.48 8.37 -18.75
CA GLY A 693 -7.45 7.57 -17.52
C GLY A 693 -8.55 7.91 -16.51
N SER A 694 -8.67 7.12 -15.46
CA SER A 694 -9.73 7.27 -14.45
C SER A 694 -9.57 8.57 -13.66
N PRO A 695 -10.55 9.48 -13.68
CA PRO A 695 -10.48 10.71 -12.89
C PRO A 695 -10.69 10.41 -11.42
N LEU A 696 -9.93 11.07 -10.57
CA LEU A 696 -10.12 11.11 -9.14
C LEU A 696 -10.51 12.52 -8.72
N LEU A 697 -11.61 12.65 -8.03
CA LEU A 697 -12.06 13.92 -7.51
C LEU A 697 -11.48 14.16 -6.12
N TYR A 698 -10.79 15.28 -5.94
CA TYR A 698 -10.42 15.81 -4.63
C TYR A 698 -11.24 17.04 -4.31
N MET A 699 -11.85 17.07 -3.14
CA MET A 699 -12.46 18.27 -2.59
C MET A 699 -11.68 18.75 -1.38
N HIS A 700 -11.26 19.99 -1.41
CA HIS A 700 -10.77 20.73 -0.27
C HIS A 700 -11.72 21.89 0.02
N TYR A 701 -12.29 21.93 1.19
CA TYR A 701 -12.73 23.20 1.70
C TYR A 701 -11.48 24.03 2.02
N SER A 702 -11.51 25.33 1.74
CA SER A 702 -10.33 26.20 1.96
C SER A 702 -9.82 26.19 3.39
N TRP A 703 -10.51 25.50 4.28
CA TRP A 703 -10.13 25.22 5.64
C TRP A 703 -10.07 23.73 5.94
N THR A 704 -9.68 22.99 4.92
CA THR A 704 -9.29 21.61 5.07
C THR A 704 -10.38 20.53 5.02
N LEU A 705 -11.25 20.55 4.01
CA LEU A 705 -11.91 19.33 3.61
C LEU A 705 -11.16 18.67 2.47
N GLN A 706 -10.57 17.51 2.70
CA GLN A 706 -9.94 16.72 1.67
C GLN A 706 -10.78 15.49 1.40
N LEU A 707 -11.49 15.46 0.29
CA LEU A 707 -12.17 14.29 -0.24
C LEU A 707 -11.20 13.50 -1.12
N ALA A 708 -10.69 12.38 -0.61
CA ALA A 708 -10.16 11.32 -1.45
C ALA A 708 -11.29 10.31 -1.62
N LEU A 709 -11.96 10.34 -2.74
CA LEU A 709 -12.99 9.38 -3.06
C LEU A 709 -12.31 8.20 -3.75
N ASP A 710 -12.28 7.08 -3.05
CA ASP A 710 -11.88 5.81 -3.62
C ASP A 710 -12.95 5.38 -4.61
N ASP A 711 -12.75 5.71 -5.87
CA ASP A 711 -13.66 5.30 -6.93
C ASP A 711 -13.50 3.84 -7.23
N ALA A 712 -14.40 3.12 -6.68
CA ALA A 712 -14.66 1.78 -7.01
C ALA A 712 -15.24 1.70 -8.43
N MET A 713 -14.76 0.79 -9.23
CA MET A 713 -15.42 0.24 -10.41
C MET A 713 -15.97 1.25 -11.42
N ARG A 714 -15.08 1.85 -12.17
CA ARG A 714 -15.46 2.63 -13.35
C ARG A 714 -15.41 1.76 -14.61
N PRO A 715 -16.34 1.97 -15.56
CA PRO A 715 -16.26 1.32 -16.85
C PRO A 715 -14.93 1.62 -17.57
N ALA A 716 -14.41 0.66 -18.31
CA ALA A 716 -13.12 0.77 -19.03
C ALA A 716 -13.13 1.90 -20.08
N ASP A 717 -14.29 2.22 -20.60
CA ASP A 717 -14.49 3.26 -21.59
C ASP A 717 -14.35 4.70 -21.06
N LEU A 718 -14.14 4.88 -19.75
CA LEU A 718 -13.85 6.19 -19.16
C LEU A 718 -12.42 6.70 -19.37
N TYR A 719 -11.58 5.93 -20.04
CA TYR A 719 -10.18 6.31 -20.22
C TYR A 719 -9.94 7.47 -21.20
N ASP A 720 -10.92 7.81 -22.03
CA ASP A 720 -10.82 8.89 -23.03
C ASP A 720 -12.01 9.87 -23.00
N ASN A 721 -12.63 10.07 -21.84
CA ASN A 721 -13.88 10.78 -21.77
C ASN A 721 -13.78 12.21 -21.21
N ASP A 722 -14.62 13.06 -21.77
CA ASP A 722 -14.93 14.36 -21.20
C ASP A 722 -15.75 14.20 -19.92
N VAL A 723 -15.28 14.81 -18.85
CA VAL A 723 -16.01 14.84 -17.58
C VAL A 723 -16.24 16.26 -17.12
N GLY A 724 -17.46 16.56 -16.69
CA GLY A 724 -17.82 17.79 -16.01
C GLY A 724 -18.09 17.55 -14.53
N VAL A 725 -17.74 18.51 -13.68
CA VAL A 725 -17.97 18.45 -12.24
C VAL A 725 -18.88 19.56 -11.79
N TYR A 726 -19.91 19.18 -11.04
CA TYR A 726 -20.92 20.08 -10.51
C TYR A 726 -21.02 19.93 -8.99
N VAL A 727 -21.24 21.04 -8.29
CA VAL A 727 -21.43 21.10 -6.84
C VAL A 727 -22.73 21.80 -6.51
N HIS A 728 -23.53 21.19 -5.69
CA HIS A 728 -24.76 21.73 -5.15
C HIS A 728 -24.51 22.24 -3.74
N LEU A 729 -24.54 23.55 -3.56
CA LEU A 729 -24.24 24.19 -2.28
C LEU A 729 -25.07 25.44 -2.01
N LYS A 730 -25.25 25.73 -0.73
CA LYS A 730 -25.90 26.96 -0.25
C LYS A 730 -25.05 27.68 0.79
N HIS A 731 -25.25 28.98 0.93
CA HIS A 731 -24.72 29.72 2.06
C HIS A 731 -25.58 29.46 3.30
N THR A 732 -24.94 29.19 4.44
CA THR A 732 -25.58 29.12 5.75
C THR A 732 -25.29 30.42 6.53
N LYS A 733 -25.88 30.61 7.69
CA LYS A 733 -25.64 31.81 8.53
C LYS A 733 -24.15 32.07 8.76
N ASP A 734 -23.38 31.02 9.02
CA ASP A 734 -21.97 31.15 9.43
C ASP A 734 -20.98 30.55 8.44
N THR A 735 -21.45 29.80 7.41
CA THR A 735 -20.62 29.09 6.47
C THR A 735 -21.46 28.70 5.24
N TYR A 736 -21.09 27.60 4.59
CA TYR A 736 -21.87 27.00 3.51
C TYR A 736 -22.11 25.51 3.76
N ALA A 737 -23.14 24.97 3.12
CA ALA A 737 -23.49 23.57 3.15
C ALA A 737 -23.39 22.95 1.76
N VAL A 738 -22.85 21.75 1.66
CA VAL A 738 -22.74 20.99 0.41
C VAL A 738 -23.72 19.83 0.45
N ASP A 739 -24.70 19.88 -0.44
CA ASP A 739 -25.67 18.80 -0.60
C ASP A 739 -25.11 17.67 -1.43
N ARG A 740 -24.59 18.00 -2.65
CA ARG A 740 -24.11 17.02 -3.60
C ARG A 740 -22.91 17.50 -4.40
N VAL A 741 -22.12 16.53 -4.84
CA VAL A 741 -21.12 16.69 -5.90
C VAL A 741 -21.39 15.65 -6.98
N VAL A 742 -21.43 16.07 -8.25
CA VAL A 742 -21.76 15.20 -9.36
C VAL A 742 -20.66 15.28 -10.41
N VAL A 743 -20.19 14.13 -10.85
CA VAL A 743 -19.28 14.01 -11.99
C VAL A 743 -20.06 13.37 -13.13
N VAL A 744 -20.10 14.05 -14.25
CA VAL A 744 -20.89 13.66 -15.41
C VAL A 744 -20.03 13.51 -16.65
N ARG A 745 -20.47 12.65 -17.58
CA ARG A 745 -19.80 12.42 -18.86
C ARG A 745 -20.36 13.36 -19.92
N GLY A 746 -19.48 13.90 -20.77
CA GLY A 746 -19.85 14.64 -21.95
C GLY A 746 -20.18 16.11 -21.72
N ASP A 747 -20.66 16.76 -22.76
CA ASP A 747 -21.03 18.17 -22.76
C ASP A 747 -22.45 18.36 -22.22
N LEU A 748 -22.51 18.75 -20.97
CA LEU A 748 -23.77 19.04 -20.27
C LEU A 748 -24.04 20.53 -20.13
N SER A 749 -23.26 21.36 -20.80
CA SER A 749 -23.39 22.84 -20.73
C SER A 749 -24.81 23.35 -21.06
N ARG A 750 -25.62 22.57 -21.78
CA ARG A 750 -26.99 22.95 -22.17
C ARG A 750 -28.09 22.47 -21.22
N ASN A 751 -27.83 21.41 -20.43
CA ASN A 751 -28.88 20.69 -19.71
C ASN A 751 -28.68 20.64 -18.20
N CYS A 752 -27.62 21.26 -17.67
CA CYS A 752 -27.33 21.23 -16.24
C CYS A 752 -27.58 22.59 -15.57
N PRO A 753 -28.09 22.60 -14.34
CA PRO A 753 -28.30 23.85 -13.59
C PRO A 753 -26.97 24.60 -13.43
N GLY A 754 -26.97 25.91 -13.64
CA GLY A 754 -25.75 26.73 -13.58
C GLY A 754 -24.82 26.54 -14.76
N SER A 755 -25.26 25.90 -15.85
CA SER A 755 -24.53 25.80 -17.10
C SER A 755 -24.33 27.22 -17.68
N TRP A 756 -23.19 27.45 -18.28
CA TRP A 756 -22.76 28.71 -18.85
C TRP A 756 -22.34 28.51 -20.31
N THR A 757 -22.49 29.56 -21.09
CA THR A 757 -22.17 29.51 -22.50
C THR A 757 -20.67 29.53 -22.72
N LEU A 758 -20.20 28.71 -23.66
CA LEU A 758 -18.84 28.82 -24.16
C LEU A 758 -18.66 30.16 -24.84
N PRO A 759 -17.52 30.84 -24.65
CA PRO A 759 -17.23 32.05 -25.41
C PRO A 759 -17.28 31.77 -26.90
N ALA A 760 -17.71 32.78 -27.69
CA ALA A 760 -17.73 32.70 -29.14
C ALA A 760 -16.35 32.32 -29.68
N GLY A 761 -16.29 31.40 -30.64
CA GLY A 761 -15.04 30.93 -31.24
C GLY A 761 -14.41 29.68 -30.55
N ILE A 762 -14.96 29.21 -29.44
CA ILE A 762 -14.53 27.95 -28.84
C ILE A 762 -15.31 26.78 -29.40
N ASP A 763 -14.63 25.90 -30.15
CA ASP A 763 -15.20 24.64 -30.61
C ASP A 763 -15.20 23.63 -29.47
N LYS A 764 -16.38 23.30 -28.97
CA LYS A 764 -16.56 22.38 -27.84
C LYS A 764 -16.07 20.97 -28.14
N LYS A 765 -16.07 20.50 -29.37
CA LYS A 765 -15.56 19.18 -29.74
C LYS A 765 -14.04 19.08 -29.59
N ARG A 766 -13.35 20.17 -29.54
CA ARG A 766 -11.91 20.25 -29.39
C ARG A 766 -11.45 20.41 -27.95
N ILE A 767 -12.35 20.63 -26.98
CA ILE A 767 -11.99 20.92 -25.62
C ILE A 767 -11.40 19.64 -24.97
N ILE A 768 -10.12 19.74 -24.58
CA ILE A 768 -9.46 18.73 -23.71
C ILE A 768 -9.64 19.10 -22.25
N ALA A 769 -9.53 20.38 -21.91
CA ALA A 769 -9.80 20.89 -20.58
C ALA A 769 -10.37 22.30 -20.65
N ASP A 770 -11.19 22.65 -19.69
CA ASP A 770 -11.84 23.92 -19.51
C ASP A 770 -11.78 24.29 -18.04
N LEU A 771 -10.96 25.27 -17.72
CA LEU A 771 -10.62 25.64 -16.36
C LEU A 771 -11.09 27.04 -16.08
N ALA A 772 -12.14 27.20 -15.26
CA ALA A 772 -12.60 28.50 -14.81
C ALA A 772 -11.66 29.14 -13.78
N GLY A 773 -11.81 30.45 -13.53
CA GLY A 773 -11.06 31.15 -12.50
C GLY A 773 -11.13 30.49 -11.12
N THR A 774 -12.25 29.83 -10.81
CA THR A 774 -12.42 28.99 -9.62
C THR A 774 -11.49 27.78 -9.61
N ALA A 775 -11.14 27.23 -10.76
CA ALA A 775 -10.28 26.06 -10.94
C ALA A 775 -8.79 26.39 -11.06
N LEU A 776 -8.44 27.65 -11.24
CA LEU A 776 -7.06 28.08 -11.48
C LEU A 776 -6.35 28.36 -10.16
N TYR A 777 -5.06 28.04 -10.11
CA TYR A 777 -4.22 28.36 -8.97
C TYR A 777 -3.82 29.85 -9.01
N GLY A 778 -3.99 30.53 -7.89
CA GLY A 778 -3.58 31.92 -7.73
C GLY A 778 -4.48 32.70 -6.78
N LYS A 779 -4.20 34.01 -6.65
CA LYS A 779 -5.02 34.89 -5.80
C LYS A 779 -6.38 35.15 -6.49
N LYS A 780 -7.43 34.56 -5.93
CA LYS A 780 -8.80 34.74 -6.42
C LYS A 780 -9.32 36.14 -6.14
N ILE A 781 -10.03 36.69 -7.11
CA ILE A 781 -10.66 38.01 -7.01
C ILE A 781 -12.12 37.87 -7.41
N ILE A 782 -13.01 38.47 -6.64
CA ILE A 782 -14.43 38.51 -6.97
C ILE A 782 -14.59 39.44 -8.19
N ASP A 783 -15.19 38.92 -9.23
CA ASP A 783 -15.41 39.60 -10.48
C ASP A 783 -16.75 39.17 -11.07
N LYS A 784 -17.74 40.02 -10.93
CA LYS A 784 -19.13 39.77 -11.40
C LYS A 784 -19.23 39.51 -12.91
N THR A 785 -18.21 39.91 -13.69
CA THR A 785 -18.16 39.70 -15.13
C THR A 785 -17.48 38.41 -15.53
N ALA A 786 -16.82 37.74 -14.56
CA ALA A 786 -16.26 36.41 -14.76
C ALA A 786 -17.35 35.34 -14.82
N ALA A 787 -17.09 34.26 -15.55
CA ALA A 787 -18.05 33.18 -15.79
C ALA A 787 -18.64 32.58 -14.52
N PHE A 788 -17.91 32.59 -13.39
CA PHE A 788 -18.37 32.11 -12.10
C PHE A 788 -18.20 33.14 -10.99
N GLY A 789 -18.29 34.41 -11.31
CA GLY A 789 -18.16 35.49 -10.33
C GLY A 789 -16.77 35.66 -9.74
N CYS A 790 -15.80 34.89 -10.24
CA CYS A 790 -14.44 34.86 -9.72
C CYS A 790 -13.41 34.73 -10.84
N ALA A 791 -12.39 35.57 -10.80
CA ALA A 791 -11.20 35.46 -11.64
C ALA A 791 -9.94 35.25 -10.79
N VAL A 792 -8.85 34.80 -11.40
CA VAL A 792 -7.55 34.68 -10.75
C VAL A 792 -6.70 35.88 -11.13
N SER A 793 -6.14 36.56 -10.12
CA SER A 793 -5.19 37.63 -10.37
C SER A 793 -3.84 37.09 -10.81
N GLY A 794 -3.43 37.45 -12.00
CA GLY A 794 -2.09 37.20 -12.52
C GLY A 794 -1.02 38.18 -12.03
N GLY A 795 -1.36 39.04 -11.10
CA GLY A 795 -0.49 40.11 -10.63
C GLY A 795 -0.78 41.48 -11.30
N SER A 796 -0.07 42.50 -10.86
CA SER A 796 -0.20 43.84 -11.44
C SER A 796 0.67 43.99 -12.70
N LEU A 797 0.16 44.71 -13.68
CA LEU A 797 0.94 45.12 -14.85
C LEU A 797 2.07 46.06 -14.37
N ASN A 798 3.28 45.84 -14.83
CA ASN A 798 4.36 46.76 -14.61
C ASN A 798 4.18 48.02 -15.48
N LYS A 799 5.09 49.05 -15.35
CA LYS A 799 5.03 50.29 -16.15
C LYS A 799 5.04 50.05 -17.66
N ALA A 800 5.54 48.91 -18.12
CA ALA A 800 5.52 48.53 -19.54
C ALA A 800 4.24 47.78 -19.94
N GLY A 801 3.23 47.66 -19.06
CA GLY A 801 2.01 46.89 -19.32
C GLY A 801 2.19 45.37 -19.30
N LYS A 802 3.26 44.85 -18.70
CA LYS A 802 3.58 43.43 -18.68
C LYS A 802 3.34 42.81 -17.34
N THR A 803 2.78 41.59 -17.29
CA THR A 803 2.64 40.79 -16.09
C THR A 803 2.98 39.33 -16.37
N ARG A 804 3.30 38.57 -15.31
CA ARG A 804 3.47 37.14 -15.39
C ARG A 804 2.20 36.45 -14.96
N LEU A 805 1.67 35.56 -15.79
CA LEU A 805 0.64 34.61 -15.44
C LEU A 805 1.29 33.27 -15.17
N PHE A 806 0.86 32.69 -14.10
CA PHE A 806 1.29 31.33 -13.71
C PHE A 806 0.13 30.38 -13.96
N PHE A 807 0.30 29.47 -14.88
CA PHE A 807 -0.59 28.34 -15.04
C PHE A 807 0.01 27.18 -14.28
N PHE A 808 -0.78 26.49 -13.51
CA PHE A 808 -0.26 25.43 -12.68
C PHE A 808 -0.71 24.06 -13.14
N ASP A 809 0.25 23.25 -13.53
CA ASP A 809 0.09 21.81 -13.58
C ASP A 809 1.18 21.17 -12.72
N ASN A 810 0.79 20.32 -11.80
CA ASN A 810 1.69 19.65 -10.86
C ASN A 810 2.09 18.26 -11.36
N THR A 811 1.92 17.99 -12.66
CA THR A 811 2.17 16.68 -13.23
C THR A 811 3.57 16.60 -13.78
N LYS A 812 4.18 15.41 -13.69
CA LYS A 812 5.51 15.15 -14.25
C LYS A 812 5.56 15.17 -15.77
N LYS A 813 4.42 15.19 -16.42
CA LYS A 813 4.27 15.15 -17.87
C LYS A 813 3.97 16.50 -18.48
N TYR A 814 3.60 17.50 -17.66
CA TYR A 814 3.34 18.87 -18.08
C TYR A 814 4.21 19.78 -17.24
N LYS A 815 5.20 20.39 -17.82
CA LYS A 815 5.90 21.51 -17.18
C LYS A 815 5.14 22.77 -17.45
N MET A 816 4.82 23.48 -16.41
CA MET A 816 4.13 24.71 -16.50
C MET A 816 5.03 25.92 -16.58
N VAL A 817 4.53 26.92 -17.17
CA VAL A 817 5.33 28.06 -17.53
C VAL A 817 4.70 29.33 -17.06
N SER A 818 5.54 30.14 -16.43
CA SER A 818 5.24 31.54 -16.24
C SER A 818 5.35 32.28 -17.58
N ARG A 819 4.35 33.11 -17.85
CA ARG A 819 4.36 33.96 -19.04
C ARG A 819 4.26 35.41 -18.72
N LEU A 820 5.02 36.16 -19.49
CA LEU A 820 4.88 37.59 -19.51
C LEU A 820 3.77 37.92 -20.49
N ILE A 821 2.66 38.47 -19.98
CA ILE A 821 1.53 38.92 -20.81
C ILE A 821 1.52 40.45 -20.84
N THR A 822 1.40 41.01 -22.01
CA THR A 822 1.19 42.46 -22.20
C THR A 822 -0.28 42.69 -22.56
N LEU A 823 -1.00 43.46 -21.75
CA LEU A 823 -2.41 43.79 -21.95
C LEU A 823 -2.63 45.30 -21.83
N PRO A 824 -3.67 45.86 -22.49
CA PRO A 824 -4.10 47.24 -22.25
C PRO A 824 -4.60 47.38 -20.80
N ARG A 825 -4.42 48.55 -20.21
CA ARG A 825 -4.82 48.79 -18.79
C ARG A 825 -6.31 48.60 -18.52
N ASP A 826 -7.13 48.93 -19.54
CA ASP A 826 -8.58 48.82 -19.48
C ASP A 826 -9.05 47.87 -20.60
N GLY A 827 -8.95 46.57 -20.35
CA GLY A 827 -9.35 45.52 -21.31
C GLY A 827 -10.64 44.84 -20.92
N LYS A 828 -11.54 44.64 -21.87
CA LYS A 828 -12.60 43.64 -21.75
C LYS A 828 -12.02 42.26 -21.82
N TYR A 829 -12.77 41.22 -21.39
CA TYR A 829 -12.37 39.85 -21.57
C TYR A 829 -12.06 39.55 -23.04
N GLN A 830 -10.90 38.99 -23.27
CA GLN A 830 -10.42 38.64 -24.59
C GLN A 830 -10.06 37.16 -24.65
N LEU A 831 -10.41 36.48 -25.71
CA LEU A 831 -9.96 35.13 -26.01
C LEU A 831 -8.61 35.24 -26.74
N VAL A 832 -7.64 34.53 -26.20
CA VAL A 832 -6.29 34.51 -26.70
C VAL A 832 -5.91 33.09 -27.02
N SER A 833 -5.69 32.79 -28.28
CA SER A 833 -5.39 31.42 -28.74
C SER A 833 -3.90 31.20 -28.96
N LEU A 834 -3.40 30.11 -28.47
CA LEU A 834 -2.01 29.67 -28.58
C LEU A 834 -1.91 28.33 -29.28
N ARG A 835 -1.39 28.32 -30.48
CA ARG A 835 -1.15 27.08 -31.22
C ARG A 835 0.28 26.64 -31.05
N LYS A 836 0.49 25.37 -30.69
CA LYS A 836 1.80 24.75 -30.57
C LYS A 836 1.87 23.41 -31.30
N GLY A 837 2.86 23.25 -32.16
CA GLY A 837 3.43 21.93 -32.49
C GLY A 837 4.35 21.50 -31.36
N VAL A 838 4.68 20.23 -31.31
CA VAL A 838 5.49 19.60 -30.29
C VAL A 838 6.72 20.42 -29.91
N LEU A 839 6.86 20.71 -28.60
CA LEU A 839 8.11 21.00 -27.88
C LEU A 839 8.84 22.36 -28.10
N THR A 840 9.07 23.00 -26.98
CA THR A 840 10.28 23.71 -26.54
C THR A 840 10.52 25.14 -26.97
N GLU A 841 9.82 25.74 -27.87
CA GLU A 841 10.14 27.09 -28.31
C GLU A 841 9.17 28.16 -27.82
N ASN A 842 9.68 29.38 -27.66
CA ASN A 842 8.93 30.56 -27.27
C ASN A 842 7.79 30.81 -28.25
N CYS A 843 6.54 30.62 -27.81
CA CYS A 843 5.41 31.04 -28.63
C CYS A 843 5.06 32.47 -28.29
N GLN A 844 5.00 33.33 -29.30
CA GLN A 844 4.47 34.67 -29.15
C GLN A 844 3.02 34.73 -29.62
N LEU A 845 2.16 35.29 -28.79
CA LEU A 845 0.77 35.48 -29.12
C LEU A 845 0.46 36.98 -29.13
N LYS A 846 -0.13 37.45 -30.20
CA LYS A 846 -0.57 38.86 -30.31
C LYS A 846 -2.00 38.97 -29.81
N VAL A 847 -2.21 39.77 -28.77
CA VAL A 847 -3.52 40.19 -28.28
C VAL A 847 -3.64 41.70 -28.58
N GLY A 848 -4.33 42.03 -29.65
CA GLY A 848 -4.34 43.39 -30.12
C GLY A 848 -2.92 43.87 -30.48
N ARG A 849 -2.45 44.95 -29.83
CA ARG A 849 -1.09 45.45 -30.00
C ARG A 849 -0.07 44.81 -29.05
N HIS A 850 -0.47 43.80 -28.25
CA HIS A 850 0.34 43.25 -27.21
C HIS A 850 0.80 41.83 -27.54
N VAL A 851 2.03 41.53 -27.19
CA VAL A 851 2.66 40.22 -27.41
C VAL A 851 2.65 39.46 -26.12
N ILE A 852 2.13 38.23 -26.15
CA ILE A 852 2.20 37.27 -25.06
C ILE A 852 3.31 36.29 -25.40
N GLU A 853 4.39 36.32 -24.63
CA GLU A 853 5.42 35.31 -24.70
C GLU A 853 5.07 34.21 -23.78
N LEU A 854 4.85 33.00 -24.30
CA LEU A 854 4.79 31.78 -23.51
C LEU A 854 6.18 31.18 -23.48
N GLY A 855 6.86 31.08 -22.33
CA GLY A 855 8.05 30.27 -22.12
C GLY A 855 7.68 28.81 -22.21
N ASN A 856 8.61 28.04 -22.43
CA ASN A 856 8.53 26.65 -22.71
C ASN A 856 7.54 25.86 -21.80
N TYR A 857 6.79 24.96 -22.38
CA TYR A 857 6.38 23.67 -21.87
C TYR A 857 4.90 23.34 -21.88
N PHE A 858 4.59 22.46 -22.78
CA PHE A 858 3.66 21.36 -22.56
C PHE A 858 4.26 20.10 -23.17
N GLU A 859 4.76 19.18 -22.37
CA GLU A 859 4.95 17.80 -22.78
C GLU A 859 3.65 17.04 -22.51
N LEU A 860 2.90 16.71 -23.56
CA LEU A 860 1.84 15.73 -23.47
C LEU A 860 2.47 14.34 -23.32
N ALA A 861 1.81 13.48 -22.57
CA ALA A 861 2.22 12.08 -22.39
C ALA A 861 2.29 11.28 -23.69
N LYS A 862 1.68 11.81 -24.77
CA LYS A 862 1.79 11.32 -26.14
C LYS A 862 2.33 12.48 -26.97
N PRO A 863 3.57 12.41 -27.46
CA PRO A 863 4.22 13.52 -28.18
C PRO A 863 3.50 13.92 -29.48
N ASP A 864 2.57 13.11 -29.98
CA ASP A 864 1.94 13.29 -31.28
C ASP A 864 0.66 14.15 -31.25
N ARG A 865 0.17 14.51 -30.07
CA ARG A 865 -1.03 15.36 -29.97
C ARG A 865 -0.67 16.83 -29.97
N LYS A 866 -1.13 17.55 -31.01
CA LYS A 866 -1.07 19.00 -31.10
C LYS A 866 -2.23 19.61 -30.32
N PHE A 867 -1.99 20.67 -29.57
CA PHE A 867 -3.03 21.37 -28.84
C PHE A 867 -2.86 22.89 -28.91
N GLU A 868 -3.94 23.56 -28.59
CA GLU A 868 -4.06 25.00 -28.53
C GLU A 868 -4.55 25.38 -27.11
N ILE A 869 -3.90 26.38 -26.51
CA ILE A 869 -4.38 26.99 -25.28
C ILE A 869 -5.11 28.27 -25.61
N VAL A 870 -6.32 28.43 -25.11
CA VAL A 870 -7.10 29.64 -25.23
C VAL A 870 -7.34 30.20 -23.84
N LEU A 871 -7.04 31.48 -23.66
CA LEU A 871 -7.19 32.20 -22.40
C LEU A 871 -8.32 33.23 -22.54
N SER A 872 -9.22 33.25 -21.57
CA SER A 872 -10.16 34.35 -21.39
C SER A 872 -9.64 35.24 -20.26
N LEU A 873 -9.27 36.44 -20.58
CA LEU A 873 -8.62 37.34 -19.64
C LEU A 873 -8.92 38.83 -19.93
N ARG A 874 -8.76 39.66 -18.89
CA ARG A 874 -8.82 41.14 -18.98
C ARG A 874 -7.83 41.82 -18.06
N ALA A 875 -7.57 43.06 -18.28
CA ALA A 875 -6.97 43.95 -17.29
C ALA A 875 -8.06 44.81 -16.61
N ASP A 876 -7.99 44.95 -15.28
CA ASP A 876 -8.85 45.90 -14.57
C ASP A 876 -8.28 47.35 -14.63
N LYS A 877 -9.09 48.35 -14.20
CA LYS A 877 -8.70 49.76 -14.13
C LYS A 877 -7.43 50.05 -13.33
N ASN A 878 -7.04 49.14 -12.45
CA ASN A 878 -5.84 49.22 -11.64
C ASN A 878 -4.65 48.52 -12.29
N GLY A 879 -4.77 48.09 -13.53
CA GLY A 879 -3.74 47.35 -14.24
C GLY A 879 -3.48 45.93 -13.74
N ARG A 880 -4.44 45.30 -13.04
CA ARG A 880 -4.33 43.89 -12.69
C ARG A 880 -4.84 43.02 -13.80
N VAL A 881 -4.11 41.97 -14.13
CA VAL A 881 -4.58 40.96 -15.08
C VAL A 881 -5.47 39.95 -14.36
N LEU A 882 -6.67 39.81 -14.85
CA LEU A 882 -7.67 38.89 -14.35
C LEU A 882 -7.88 37.80 -15.39
N LEU A 883 -7.59 36.54 -14.97
CA LEU A 883 -7.78 35.35 -15.78
C LEU A 883 -9.10 34.69 -15.37
N ASP A 884 -10.06 34.73 -16.27
CA ASP A 884 -11.37 34.13 -16.07
C ASP A 884 -11.33 32.66 -16.38
N ARG A 885 -10.68 32.28 -17.50
CA ARG A 885 -10.76 30.95 -18.04
C ARG A 885 -9.56 30.53 -18.86
N VAL A 886 -9.24 29.22 -18.79
CA VAL A 886 -8.25 28.58 -19.64
C VAL A 886 -8.89 27.40 -20.34
N PHE A 887 -8.79 27.34 -21.64
CA PHE A 887 -9.17 26.20 -22.46
C PHE A 887 -7.92 25.52 -23.01
N LEU A 888 -7.89 24.22 -22.94
CA LEU A 888 -6.96 23.38 -23.67
C LEU A 888 -7.74 22.72 -24.81
N LEU A 889 -7.40 23.03 -26.04
CA LEU A 889 -8.11 22.53 -27.22
C LEU A 889 -7.21 21.62 -28.03
N GLU A 890 -7.74 20.50 -28.52
CA GLU A 890 -7.07 19.69 -29.53
C GLU A 890 -6.97 20.48 -30.85
N THR A 891 -5.77 20.58 -31.47
CA THR A 891 -5.64 21.23 -32.77
C THR A 891 -6.17 20.30 -33.86
N LYS A 892 -6.83 20.88 -34.88
CA LYS A 892 -7.23 20.15 -36.08
C LYS A 892 -6.04 19.57 -36.83
#